data_8a53ff1d80e5e375af92fcc1f0aa7faa
#
_entry.id   8a53ff1d80e5e375af92fcc1f0aa7faa
#
_cell.length_a   1.000
_cell.length_b   1.000
_cell.length_c   1.000
_cell.angle_alpha   90.00
_cell.angle_beta   90.00
_cell.angle_gamma   90.00
#
_symmetry.space_group_name_H-M   'P 1'
#
loop_
_entity.id
_entity.type
_entity.pdbx_description
1 polymer ?
#
loop_
_entity_poly.entity_id
_entity_poly.type
_entity_poly.pdbx_seq_one_letter_code
_entity_poly.pdbx_strand_id
1 'polypeptide(L)'
;MQWTGLNDLREKYLSFFESKNHTRMASASLVPQGDKSLLLINSGMAPLKKFFLGQATPPNKRVTTCQKCIRTPDIESVGKTARHGTYFEMLGNFSFGDYFKTEAIEWAWEFLTKTLAIPAEKLWITIFESDDEAEQIWENHIGIPHDRIIRLGKKDNFWEHGSGPCGPCSEIHFDRGEAYGPFESFEQASDCDRVIEIWNLVFSQFDSDGEGHYAEMKNKNIDTGMGLERLACVMQGVDNIFEVDTVQNIMKHISKIAGIEYKKDAKKDVSLRVITDHIRSTTFMVGDGILPSNEGRGYVLRRLLRRAARHGRLLGVTRPFLTEVCDTVINENANAYPELAEKRDYIKKIIGVEEEAFAKTIDKGTELLNQFTDKLAAEGSKVLSGDDAFKLSDTYGFPIDLTEEICEEKGYTVDRDRFIELAKEQRARAKADHAAKAGSSWADNSIKVDAPATVFTGYTDFESKESEVLAIYKNGNEIETAVEGDDVVIVLDVTPFYAESGGQVGDTGMLLNGANIASVDDTIKSEGHFLHVATIEQGSISKGDKVLAQIEKERRMSIMRNHTTAHLLQNALRQVLGDHVHQAGQLVNEKACRFDFNHFSAMTDEEIARVEEIVNGYIFSNMPVTMQEMPIEEARKLGAMALFGEKYGNTVRVVTAGPSIEFCGGTHLSNTSQIGLFKIVSESSVAAGVRRIEAVTGSGVLELINGFKDTILRSAKALKLANVSELPEKCAAMASESKEKDKKIESLTQQIANSKTAALFDNAKEVNGIKIVSARMDGSAPDALRKLGDSVKDKDEAIIALFAAVNGEKGTFYCVCTKEAIANGGNAGKIVREVSAVTGGKGGGKPDGAMAGAGDISKIDEAVAKFEDIVSASLK
;
A
#
# COMPACT_ATOMS: atom_id res chain seq x y z
N MET A 1 -13.16 21.54 40.57
CA MET A 1 -12.97 21.49 39.09
C MET A 1 -14.30 21.71 38.38
N GLN A 2 -14.32 22.52 37.34
CA GLN A 2 -15.51 22.70 36.48
C GLN A 2 -15.35 21.83 35.24
N TRP A 3 -16.39 21.06 34.90
CA TRP A 3 -16.39 20.29 33.66
C TRP A 3 -16.05 21.18 32.45
N THR A 4 -15.12 20.76 31.62
CA THR A 4 -14.65 21.54 30.46
C THR A 4 -14.48 20.59 29.27
N GLY A 5 -15.03 20.96 28.12
CA GLY A 5 -14.92 20.20 26.89
C GLY A 5 -13.50 20.20 26.32
N LEU A 6 -13.13 19.18 25.55
CA LEU A 6 -11.80 19.00 24.97
C LEU A 6 -11.39 20.22 24.11
N ASN A 7 -12.28 20.72 23.27
CA ASN A 7 -12.01 21.87 22.42
C ASN A 7 -11.81 23.16 23.24
N ASP A 8 -12.56 23.33 24.34
CA ASP A 8 -12.39 24.49 25.23
C ASP A 8 -11.09 24.39 26.02
N LEU A 9 -10.66 23.19 26.41
CA LEU A 9 -9.35 22.98 27.07
C LEU A 9 -8.19 23.38 26.15
N ARG A 10 -8.26 22.96 24.87
CA ARG A 10 -7.28 23.36 23.87
C ARG A 10 -7.17 24.89 23.78
N GLU A 11 -8.30 25.56 23.64
CA GLU A 11 -8.33 27.02 23.51
C GLU A 11 -7.88 27.72 24.79
N LYS A 12 -8.30 27.27 25.97
CA LYS A 12 -7.85 27.81 27.25
C LYS A 12 -6.33 27.73 27.42
N TYR A 13 -5.72 26.61 27.01
CA TYR A 13 -4.28 26.42 27.06
C TYR A 13 -3.54 27.39 26.14
N LEU A 14 -3.93 27.42 24.88
CA LEU A 14 -3.29 28.26 23.89
C LEU A 14 -3.43 29.76 24.25
N SER A 15 -4.62 30.20 24.64
CA SER A 15 -4.87 31.58 25.06
C SER A 15 -4.12 31.94 26.35
N PHE A 16 -3.97 31.01 27.30
CA PHE A 16 -3.18 31.26 28.51
C PHE A 16 -1.73 31.54 28.17
N PHE A 17 -1.10 30.73 27.29
CA PHE A 17 0.29 30.99 26.91
C PHE A 17 0.45 32.20 25.96
N GLU A 18 -0.54 32.55 25.15
CA GLU A 18 -0.56 33.84 24.44
C GLU A 18 -0.51 35.01 25.44
N SER A 19 -1.22 34.93 26.58
CA SER A 19 -1.16 35.95 27.65
C SER A 19 0.23 36.05 28.31
N LYS A 20 1.06 34.99 28.18
CA LYS A 20 2.47 34.94 28.60
C LYS A 20 3.45 35.31 27.46
N ASN A 21 2.97 35.98 26.42
CA ASN A 21 3.73 36.42 25.23
C ASN A 21 4.27 35.26 24.35
N HIS A 22 3.62 34.11 24.34
CA HIS A 22 3.93 33.05 23.38
C HIS A 22 3.21 33.31 22.06
N THR A 23 3.87 33.02 20.94
CA THR A 23 3.25 33.00 19.63
C THR A 23 2.58 31.65 19.43
N ARG A 24 1.27 31.65 19.19
CA ARG A 24 0.55 30.45 18.81
C ARG A 24 0.97 30.01 17.40
N MET A 25 1.44 28.78 17.27
CA MET A 25 1.70 28.15 15.98
C MET A 25 0.67 27.07 15.70
N ALA A 26 0.26 26.95 14.45
CA ALA A 26 -0.60 25.86 14.01
C ALA A 26 0.11 24.51 14.18
N SER A 27 -0.65 23.44 14.35
CA SER A 27 -0.13 22.07 14.34
C SER A 27 0.60 21.77 13.04
N ALA A 28 1.80 21.25 13.12
CA ALA A 28 2.52 20.75 11.97
C ALA A 28 1.85 19.48 11.41
N SER A 29 2.16 19.15 10.15
CA SER A 29 1.77 17.88 9.56
C SER A 29 2.34 16.70 10.34
N LEU A 30 1.61 15.58 10.38
CA LEU A 30 2.09 14.30 10.91
C LEU A 30 3.29 13.74 10.11
N VAL A 31 3.52 14.25 8.89
CA VAL A 31 4.66 13.89 8.06
C VAL A 31 5.87 14.75 8.44
N PRO A 32 6.95 14.19 9.03
CA PRO A 32 8.14 14.94 9.40
C PRO A 32 8.77 15.64 8.19
N GLN A 33 9.14 16.92 8.37
CA GLN A 33 9.84 17.69 7.34
C GLN A 33 11.34 17.74 7.65
N GLY A 34 12.14 17.05 6.84
CA GLY A 34 13.61 17.06 6.93
C GLY A 34 14.23 16.15 8.00
N ASP A 35 13.45 15.56 8.89
CA ASP A 35 13.93 14.58 9.88
C ASP A 35 13.65 13.14 9.39
N LYS A 36 14.72 12.41 9.07
CA LYS A 36 14.65 11.00 8.63
C LYS A 36 14.60 9.99 9.77
N SER A 37 14.83 10.43 11.01
CA SER A 37 14.80 9.56 12.20
C SER A 37 13.38 9.24 12.65
N LEU A 38 12.41 10.06 12.25
CA LEU A 38 11.00 9.91 12.61
C LEU A 38 10.16 9.45 11.40
N LEU A 39 9.38 8.43 11.62
CA LEU A 39 8.38 7.97 10.63
C LEU A 39 7.17 8.91 10.61
N LEU A 40 6.68 9.28 11.78
CA LEU A 40 5.55 10.17 12.02
C LEU A 40 5.88 11.11 13.19
N ILE A 41 5.28 12.30 13.21
CA ILE A 41 5.41 13.22 14.35
C ILE A 41 4.75 12.59 15.57
N ASN A 42 5.52 12.45 16.64
CA ASN A 42 5.15 11.75 17.88
C ASN A 42 5.25 12.60 19.15
N SER A 43 5.66 13.87 19.01
CA SER A 43 5.79 14.83 20.12
C SER A 43 5.62 16.28 19.65
N GLY A 44 5.35 17.19 20.58
CA GLY A 44 5.23 18.63 20.29
C GLY A 44 6.52 19.26 19.81
N MET A 45 7.66 18.78 20.32
CA MET A 45 8.98 19.31 20.01
C MET A 45 9.48 18.90 18.62
N ALA A 46 9.09 17.72 18.12
CA ALA A 46 9.64 17.16 16.88
C ALA A 46 9.62 18.14 15.68
N PRO A 47 8.54 18.90 15.40
CA PRO A 47 8.54 19.88 14.31
C PRO A 47 9.40 21.11 14.58
N LEU A 48 9.74 21.37 15.85
CA LEU A 48 10.45 22.55 16.32
C LEU A 48 11.95 22.31 16.55
N LYS A 49 12.43 21.05 16.38
CA LYS A 49 13.81 20.63 16.65
C LYS A 49 14.87 21.58 16.07
N LYS A 50 14.65 22.11 14.85
CA LYS A 50 15.56 23.05 14.20
C LYS A 50 15.76 24.37 14.99
N PHE A 51 14.77 24.80 15.76
CA PHE A 51 14.86 26.00 16.61
C PHE A 51 15.66 25.73 17.88
N PHE A 52 15.47 24.58 18.50
CA PHE A 52 16.26 24.13 19.64
C PHE A 52 17.74 23.99 19.31
N LEU A 53 18.07 23.49 18.12
CA LEU A 53 19.44 23.34 17.63
C LEU A 53 20.04 24.63 17.05
N GLY A 54 19.29 25.74 17.01
CA GLY A 54 19.78 27.02 16.43
C GLY A 54 19.98 26.97 14.90
N GLN A 55 19.44 25.96 14.22
CA GLN A 55 19.51 25.78 12.75
C GLN A 55 18.55 26.71 12.01
N ALA A 56 17.55 27.24 12.69
CA ALA A 56 16.62 28.23 12.16
C ALA A 56 16.20 29.21 13.27
N THR A 57 15.79 30.39 12.88
CA THR A 57 15.26 31.41 13.82
C THR A 57 13.77 31.15 14.04
N PRO A 58 13.31 30.96 15.29
CA PRO A 58 11.89 30.83 15.57
C PRO A 58 11.15 32.17 15.33
N PRO A 59 9.83 32.11 15.05
CA PRO A 59 9.02 33.32 14.86
C PRO A 59 8.98 34.20 16.12
N ASN A 60 9.10 33.60 17.29
CA ASN A 60 9.26 34.20 18.60
C ASN A 60 10.10 33.25 19.46
N LYS A 61 10.82 33.76 20.46
CA LYS A 61 11.51 32.92 21.45
C LYS A 61 10.56 32.13 22.35
N ARG A 62 9.30 32.52 22.41
CA ARG A 62 8.22 31.82 23.11
C ARG A 62 7.16 31.34 22.11
N VAL A 63 6.92 30.06 22.07
CA VAL A 63 5.95 29.46 21.17
C VAL A 63 5.01 28.54 21.95
N THR A 64 3.73 28.51 21.57
CA THR A 64 2.77 27.52 22.06
C THR A 64 2.08 26.83 20.91
N THR A 65 1.84 25.51 21.05
CA THR A 65 1.15 24.70 20.03
C THR A 65 0.23 23.70 20.67
N CYS A 66 -0.75 23.22 19.89
CA CYS A 66 -1.43 21.97 20.11
C CYS A 66 -1.08 21.07 18.94
N GLN A 67 -0.10 20.19 19.13
CA GLN A 67 0.47 19.37 18.06
C GLN A 67 -0.24 18.02 17.98
N LYS A 68 -0.77 17.68 16.79
CA LYS A 68 -1.25 16.31 16.49
C LYS A 68 -0.08 15.33 16.43
N CYS A 69 -0.22 14.20 17.11
CA CYS A 69 0.81 13.19 17.27
C CYS A 69 0.28 11.80 16.96
N ILE A 70 1.15 10.94 16.42
CA ILE A 70 0.89 9.51 16.26
C ILE A 70 2.00 8.71 16.94
N ARG A 71 1.60 7.80 17.86
CA ARG A 71 2.48 6.81 18.49
C ARG A 71 1.93 5.41 18.26
N THR A 72 2.76 4.51 17.74
CA THR A 72 2.35 3.15 17.36
C THR A 72 3.01 2.02 18.14
N PRO A 73 4.04 2.22 18.99
CA PRO A 73 4.65 1.13 19.76
C PRO A 73 3.62 0.36 20.61
N ASP A 74 2.63 1.09 21.17
CA ASP A 74 1.64 0.53 22.10
C ASP A 74 0.30 0.19 21.42
N ILE A 75 0.28 -0.02 20.09
CA ILE A 75 -0.96 -0.27 19.33
C ILE A 75 -1.76 -1.46 19.91
N GLU A 76 -1.08 -2.47 20.44
CA GLU A 76 -1.69 -3.67 21.06
C GLU A 76 -2.38 -3.37 22.40
N SER A 77 -1.98 -2.28 23.07
CA SER A 77 -2.55 -1.81 24.32
C SER A 77 -3.80 -0.95 24.12
N VAL A 78 -4.03 -0.46 22.90
CA VAL A 78 -5.19 0.37 22.56
C VAL A 78 -6.49 -0.41 22.77
N GLY A 79 -7.41 0.22 23.50
CA GLY A 79 -8.70 -0.38 23.87
C GLY A 79 -8.66 -1.28 25.10
N LYS A 80 -7.49 -1.80 25.47
CA LYS A 80 -7.29 -2.65 26.67
C LYS A 80 -6.98 -1.83 27.92
N THR A 81 -6.26 -0.72 27.76
CA THR A 81 -5.89 0.20 28.86
C THR A 81 -6.69 1.50 28.82
N ALA A 82 -6.68 2.24 29.91
CA ALA A 82 -7.42 3.50 30.03
C ALA A 82 -6.74 4.69 29.31
N ARG A 83 -5.43 4.61 29.07
CA ARG A 83 -4.57 5.75 28.72
C ARG A 83 -3.86 5.66 27.37
N HIS A 84 -3.90 4.49 26.67
CA HIS A 84 -3.21 4.32 25.41
C HIS A 84 -4.12 4.59 24.21
N GLY A 85 -3.67 5.48 23.34
CA GLY A 85 -4.24 5.78 22.03
C GLY A 85 -3.13 5.98 21.02
N THR A 86 -3.39 5.69 19.74
CA THR A 86 -2.40 5.92 18.67
C THR A 86 -2.37 7.38 18.22
N TYR A 87 -3.51 8.05 18.17
CA TYR A 87 -3.63 9.49 17.92
C TYR A 87 -3.91 10.24 19.22
N PHE A 88 -3.19 11.31 19.45
CA PHE A 88 -3.45 12.25 20.53
C PHE A 88 -2.96 13.65 20.17
N GLU A 89 -3.45 14.63 20.90
CA GLU A 89 -3.00 16.01 20.79
C GLU A 89 -2.10 16.37 21.96
N MET A 90 -0.93 16.91 21.65
CA MET A 90 0.04 17.36 22.65
C MET A 90 0.04 18.89 22.74
N LEU A 91 -0.41 19.39 23.86
CA LEU A 91 -0.28 20.80 24.24
C LEU A 91 1.16 21.07 24.66
N GLY A 92 1.77 22.11 24.12
CA GLY A 92 3.16 22.43 24.41
C GLY A 92 3.41 23.92 24.48
N ASN A 93 4.25 24.33 25.42
CA ASN A 93 4.85 25.65 25.49
C ASN A 93 6.37 25.52 25.47
N PHE A 94 7.01 26.34 24.66
CA PHE A 94 8.42 26.23 24.29
C PHE A 94 9.15 27.55 24.52
N SER A 95 10.39 27.44 25.06
CA SER A 95 11.31 28.56 25.18
C SER A 95 12.59 28.25 24.40
N PHE A 96 12.98 29.16 23.54
CA PHE A 96 14.23 29.09 22.78
C PHE A 96 15.24 30.11 23.35
N GLY A 97 15.85 29.73 24.48
CA GLY A 97 16.83 30.57 25.19
C GLY A 97 16.25 31.86 25.73
N ASP A 98 15.03 31.85 26.26
CA ASP A 98 14.37 33.00 26.91
C ASP A 98 14.07 32.71 28.38
N TYR A 99 13.00 32.00 28.73
CA TYR A 99 12.74 31.59 30.11
C TYR A 99 13.18 30.12 30.33
N PHE A 100 13.29 29.74 31.63
CA PHE A 100 13.71 28.40 32.00
C PHE A 100 12.83 27.80 33.11
N LYS A 101 13.40 27.00 34.03
CA LYS A 101 12.67 26.21 35.02
C LYS A 101 11.65 27.01 35.84
N THR A 102 12.05 28.18 36.38
CA THR A 102 11.21 28.95 37.32
C THR A 102 9.89 29.34 36.67
N GLU A 103 9.94 29.99 35.52
CA GLU A 103 8.74 30.45 34.83
C GLU A 103 7.94 29.27 34.28
N ALA A 104 8.61 28.25 33.79
CA ALA A 104 7.93 27.06 33.27
C ALA A 104 7.08 26.37 34.35
N ILE A 105 7.65 26.18 35.55
CA ILE A 105 7.00 25.58 36.70
C ILE A 105 5.87 26.48 37.21
N GLU A 106 6.14 27.80 37.35
CA GLU A 106 5.16 28.77 37.82
C GLU A 106 3.93 28.83 36.93
N TRP A 107 4.13 28.88 35.59
CA TRP A 107 3.02 28.96 34.65
C TRP A 107 2.25 27.64 34.53
N ALA A 108 2.94 26.49 34.62
CA ALA A 108 2.28 25.21 34.68
C ALA A 108 1.37 25.09 35.90
N TRP A 109 1.87 25.47 37.07
CA TRP A 109 1.09 25.47 38.30
C TRP A 109 -0.06 26.48 38.25
N GLU A 110 0.16 27.68 37.74
CA GLU A 110 -0.88 28.71 37.57
C GLU A 110 -1.98 28.22 36.65
N PHE A 111 -1.64 27.60 35.51
CA PHE A 111 -2.61 27.08 34.58
C PHE A 111 -3.50 26.00 35.22
N LEU A 112 -2.90 25.01 35.87
CA LEU A 112 -3.64 23.92 36.47
C LEU A 112 -4.50 24.36 37.66
N THR A 113 -3.94 25.16 38.59
CA THR A 113 -4.60 25.48 39.85
C THR A 113 -5.50 26.71 39.79
N LYS A 114 -5.14 27.75 38.97
CA LYS A 114 -5.94 28.97 38.89
C LYS A 114 -6.84 28.97 37.66
N THR A 115 -6.32 28.62 36.48
CA THR A 115 -7.14 28.65 35.24
C THR A 115 -8.10 27.49 35.16
N LEU A 116 -7.65 26.26 35.46
CA LEU A 116 -8.50 25.04 35.44
C LEU A 116 -9.11 24.72 36.82
N ALA A 117 -8.67 25.38 37.88
CA ALA A 117 -9.10 25.18 39.27
C ALA A 117 -9.01 23.69 39.72
N ILE A 118 -7.94 23.04 39.32
CA ILE A 118 -7.62 21.68 39.80
C ILE A 118 -7.16 21.81 41.25
N PRO A 119 -7.72 21.05 42.21
CA PRO A 119 -7.30 21.14 43.63
C PRO A 119 -5.82 20.75 43.77
N ALA A 120 -5.04 21.65 44.39
CA ALA A 120 -3.61 21.46 44.59
C ALA A 120 -3.25 20.20 45.38
N GLU A 121 -4.13 19.81 46.30
CA GLU A 121 -4.00 18.59 47.12
C GLU A 121 -4.11 17.28 46.30
N LYS A 122 -4.57 17.36 45.05
CA LYS A 122 -4.63 16.18 44.16
C LYS A 122 -3.42 16.08 43.24
N LEU A 123 -2.52 17.08 43.29
CA LEU A 123 -1.36 17.11 42.42
C LEU A 123 -0.11 16.56 43.13
N TRP A 124 0.63 15.72 42.42
CA TRP A 124 1.91 15.17 42.82
C TRP A 124 2.96 15.57 41.79
N ILE A 125 4.19 15.78 42.25
CA ILE A 125 5.30 16.23 41.40
C ILE A 125 6.37 15.14 41.42
N THR A 126 6.90 14.80 40.21
CA THR A 126 8.13 14.05 40.11
C THR A 126 9.22 14.91 39.50
N ILE A 127 10.45 14.67 39.92
CA ILE A 127 11.64 15.39 39.44
C ILE A 127 12.77 14.38 39.21
N PHE A 128 13.73 14.77 38.33
CA PHE A 128 14.93 13.97 38.15
C PHE A 128 15.77 13.91 39.44
N GLU A 129 16.29 12.74 39.76
CA GLU A 129 16.94 12.44 41.06
C GLU A 129 18.03 13.42 41.51
N SER A 130 18.73 14.07 40.59
CA SER A 130 19.79 15.06 40.89
C SER A 130 19.38 16.50 40.55
N ASP A 131 18.10 16.79 40.29
CA ASP A 131 17.63 18.15 39.94
C ASP A 131 17.17 18.92 41.18
N ASP A 132 18.13 19.30 42.06
CA ASP A 132 17.89 20.07 43.28
C ASP A 132 17.29 21.46 42.98
N GLU A 133 17.58 22.05 41.80
CA GLU A 133 17.01 23.32 41.39
C GLU A 133 15.50 23.23 41.21
N ALA A 134 15.01 22.19 40.52
CA ALA A 134 13.58 21.96 40.35
C ALA A 134 12.88 21.71 41.70
N GLU A 135 13.49 20.94 42.61
CA GLU A 135 12.95 20.72 43.96
C GLU A 135 12.78 22.02 44.70
N GLN A 136 13.82 22.90 44.74
CA GLN A 136 13.76 24.18 45.43
C GLN A 136 12.66 25.09 44.85
N ILE A 137 12.45 25.07 43.54
CA ILE A 137 11.39 25.85 42.91
C ILE A 137 10.02 25.31 43.34
N TRP A 138 9.79 24.00 43.30
CA TRP A 138 8.53 23.42 43.71
C TRP A 138 8.23 23.60 45.20
N GLU A 139 9.23 23.32 46.07
CA GLU A 139 9.05 23.43 47.53
C GLU A 139 8.97 24.88 48.03
N ASN A 140 9.95 25.72 47.66
CA ASN A 140 10.10 27.06 48.27
C ASN A 140 9.39 28.16 47.48
N HIS A 141 9.30 28.06 46.13
CA HIS A 141 8.67 29.11 45.32
C HIS A 141 7.18 28.85 45.12
N ILE A 142 6.82 27.62 44.80
CA ILE A 142 5.42 27.20 44.60
C ILE A 142 4.75 26.85 45.93
N GLY A 143 5.47 26.25 46.85
CA GLY A 143 4.98 25.83 48.16
C GLY A 143 4.38 24.43 48.18
N ILE A 144 4.86 23.51 47.37
CA ILE A 144 4.45 22.12 47.42
C ILE A 144 5.08 21.44 48.62
N PRO A 145 4.33 20.67 49.45
CA PRO A 145 4.89 19.90 50.53
C PRO A 145 5.93 18.89 50.06
N HIS A 146 7.06 18.81 50.77
CA HIS A 146 8.19 17.94 50.39
C HIS A 146 7.79 16.47 50.15
N ASP A 147 6.84 15.93 50.92
CA ASP A 147 6.33 14.60 50.83
C ASP A 147 5.51 14.33 49.53
N ARG A 148 5.21 15.36 48.74
CA ARG A 148 4.57 15.30 47.45
C ARG A 148 5.50 15.52 46.26
N ILE A 149 6.80 15.63 46.50
CA ILE A 149 7.85 15.75 45.49
C ILE A 149 8.63 14.46 45.48
N ILE A 150 8.53 13.68 44.43
CA ILE A 150 9.14 12.36 44.30
C ILE A 150 10.32 12.43 43.36
N ARG A 151 11.50 11.99 43.81
CA ARG A 151 12.70 11.89 42.99
C ARG A 151 12.76 10.58 42.25
N LEU A 152 12.84 10.61 40.92
CA LEU A 152 12.91 9.43 40.07
C LEU A 152 14.15 9.47 39.19
N GLY A 153 14.57 8.27 38.77
CA GLY A 153 15.78 8.08 37.96
C GLY A 153 15.63 8.49 36.47
N LYS A 154 16.68 8.24 35.72
CA LYS A 154 16.75 8.58 34.30
C LYS A 154 15.64 7.99 33.46
N LYS A 155 15.14 6.79 33.80
CA LYS A 155 14.08 6.10 33.08
C LYS A 155 12.77 6.90 33.05
N ASP A 156 12.48 7.63 34.11
CA ASP A 156 11.18 8.28 34.33
C ASP A 156 11.28 9.81 34.18
N ASN A 157 12.31 10.46 34.75
CA ASN A 157 12.43 11.92 34.74
C ASN A 157 13.65 12.49 33.98
N PHE A 158 14.07 11.81 32.91
CA PHE A 158 15.02 12.37 31.95
C PHE A 158 14.54 12.09 30.53
N TRP A 159 14.24 13.16 29.77
CA TRP A 159 13.75 13.01 28.41
C TRP A 159 14.89 13.05 27.40
N GLU A 160 14.96 12.01 26.58
CA GLU A 160 15.86 11.91 25.43
C GLU A 160 15.21 11.11 24.29
N HIS A 161 15.52 11.46 23.05
CA HIS A 161 15.04 10.72 21.89
C HIS A 161 16.08 10.70 20.77
N GLY A 162 16.88 9.64 20.73
CA GLY A 162 18.00 9.52 19.80
C GLY A 162 19.04 10.63 20.00
N SER A 163 19.50 11.25 18.90
CA SER A 163 20.38 12.42 18.94
C SER A 163 19.60 13.73 18.97
N GLY A 164 20.08 14.71 19.71
CA GLY A 164 19.53 16.05 19.78
C GLY A 164 19.23 16.56 21.20
N PRO A 165 18.40 17.62 21.34
CA PRO A 165 18.09 18.25 22.62
C PRO A 165 17.49 17.27 23.62
N CYS A 166 18.02 17.27 24.85
CA CYS A 166 17.58 16.40 25.94
C CYS A 166 17.83 17.08 27.30
N GLY A 167 17.27 16.50 28.37
CA GLY A 167 17.53 16.98 29.71
C GLY A 167 16.61 16.39 30.78
N PRO A 168 16.86 16.73 32.06
CA PRO A 168 15.97 16.35 33.14
C PRO A 168 14.58 16.92 32.95
N CYS A 169 13.58 16.24 33.47
CA CYS A 169 12.22 16.73 33.44
C CYS A 169 11.54 16.66 34.80
N SER A 170 10.50 17.45 34.96
CA SER A 170 9.60 17.41 36.08
C SER A 170 8.20 17.13 35.57
N GLU A 171 7.54 16.13 36.16
CA GLU A 171 6.20 15.76 35.76
C GLU A 171 5.18 16.12 36.80
N ILE A 172 4.00 16.53 36.36
CA ILE A 172 2.85 16.80 37.20
C ILE A 172 1.85 15.68 37.04
N HIS A 173 1.49 15.04 38.13
CA HIS A 173 0.58 13.91 38.20
C HIS A 173 -0.69 14.27 38.97
N PHE A 174 -1.80 13.63 38.60
CA PHE A 174 -3.09 13.83 39.23
C PHE A 174 -3.55 12.56 39.97
N ASP A 175 -3.88 12.69 41.28
CA ASP A 175 -4.49 11.62 42.07
C ASP A 175 -6.00 11.57 41.81
N ARG A 176 -6.45 10.52 41.17
CA ARG A 176 -7.87 10.24 40.85
C ARG A 176 -8.69 9.82 42.07
N GLY A 177 -8.03 9.47 43.16
CA GLY A 177 -8.66 9.11 44.45
C GLY A 177 -8.81 7.60 44.68
N GLU A 178 -9.33 7.25 45.85
CA GLU A 178 -9.39 5.86 46.37
C GLU A 178 -10.17 4.88 45.50
N ALA A 179 -11.09 5.36 44.67
CA ALA A 179 -11.87 4.52 43.78
C ALA A 179 -10.99 3.79 42.73
N TYR A 180 -9.77 4.29 42.48
CA TYR A 180 -8.83 3.72 41.48
C TYR A 180 -7.72 2.86 42.11
N GLY A 181 -7.73 2.70 43.43
CA GLY A 181 -6.82 1.84 44.17
C GLY A 181 -6.26 2.46 45.46
N PRO A 182 -5.49 1.71 46.22
CA PRO A 182 -4.83 2.21 47.44
C PRO A 182 -3.69 3.17 47.04
N PHE A 183 -3.20 3.91 48.06
CA PHE A 183 -1.99 4.75 47.95
C PHE A 183 -1.06 4.35 49.09
N GLU A 184 -0.27 3.30 48.89
CA GLU A 184 0.76 2.87 49.85
C GLU A 184 2.14 3.48 49.47
N SER A 185 2.38 3.63 48.20
CA SER A 185 3.52 4.38 47.66
C SER A 185 3.11 5.05 46.34
N PHE A 186 3.91 6.03 45.87
CA PHE A 186 3.67 6.68 44.57
C PHE A 186 3.76 5.70 43.40
N GLU A 187 4.74 4.80 43.43
CA GLU A 187 4.94 3.76 42.38
C GLU A 187 3.71 2.86 42.25
N GLN A 188 3.23 2.33 43.39
CA GLN A 188 2.05 1.48 43.41
C GLN A 188 0.79 2.23 42.96
N ALA A 189 0.63 3.49 43.35
CA ALA A 189 -0.49 4.31 42.94
C ALA A 189 -0.45 4.65 41.42
N SER A 190 0.74 4.74 40.84
CA SER A 190 0.93 4.89 39.39
C SER A 190 0.61 3.59 38.64
N ASP A 191 1.03 2.44 39.18
CA ASP A 191 0.79 1.14 38.55
C ASP A 191 -0.69 0.77 38.49
N CYS A 192 -1.49 1.18 39.47
CA CYS A 192 -2.93 0.93 39.50
C CYS A 192 -3.78 2.03 38.81
N ASP A 193 -3.16 2.94 38.03
CA ASP A 193 -3.81 4.08 37.36
C ASP A 193 -4.52 5.06 38.35
N ARG A 194 -4.22 5.02 39.64
CA ARG A 194 -4.70 6.01 40.62
C ARG A 194 -4.04 7.36 40.40
N VAL A 195 -2.73 7.36 40.22
CA VAL A 195 -1.94 8.55 39.95
C VAL A 195 -1.53 8.52 38.47
N ILE A 196 -1.94 9.52 37.73
CA ILE A 196 -1.65 9.59 36.29
C ILE A 196 -0.87 10.86 35.94
N GLU A 197 0.18 10.74 35.15
CA GLU A 197 0.90 11.86 34.56
C GLU A 197 -0.05 12.65 33.66
N ILE A 198 -0.12 13.97 33.89
CA ILE A 198 -0.89 14.92 33.06
C ILE A 198 -0.01 15.89 32.29
N TRP A 199 1.16 16.25 32.80
CA TRP A 199 2.05 17.22 32.14
C TRP A 199 3.51 16.92 32.42
N ASN A 200 4.34 16.92 31.38
CA ASN A 200 5.79 16.78 31.47
C ASN A 200 6.47 18.10 31.10
N LEU A 201 7.33 18.62 31.98
CA LEU A 201 8.13 19.82 31.81
C LEU A 201 9.58 19.42 31.57
N VAL A 202 10.05 19.44 30.34
CA VAL A 202 11.42 19.05 29.98
C VAL A 202 12.33 20.28 29.96
N PHE A 203 13.42 20.19 30.70
CA PHE A 203 14.44 21.22 30.81
C PHE A 203 15.60 20.91 29.88
N SER A 204 15.41 21.20 28.59
CA SER A 204 16.39 20.89 27.53
C SER A 204 17.64 21.72 27.69
N GLN A 205 18.66 21.14 28.31
CA GLN A 205 19.94 21.81 28.59
C GLN A 205 21.14 21.06 28.02
N PHE A 206 20.93 19.85 27.46
CA PHE A 206 21.97 19.03 26.84
C PHE A 206 21.61 18.70 25.39
N ASP A 207 22.65 18.44 24.59
CA ASP A 207 22.56 17.89 23.23
C ASP A 207 23.19 16.49 23.28
N SER A 208 22.42 15.46 22.94
CA SER A 208 22.81 14.06 22.92
C SER A 208 23.32 13.65 21.53
N ASP A 209 24.42 12.90 21.47
CA ASP A 209 24.89 12.27 20.23
C ASP A 209 24.09 10.97 19.87
N GLY A 210 23.25 10.50 20.80
CA GLY A 210 22.52 9.23 20.66
C GLY A 210 23.31 8.01 21.14
N GLU A 211 24.56 8.18 21.58
CA GLU A 211 25.45 7.11 22.08
C GLU A 211 25.69 7.21 23.60
N GLY A 212 24.94 8.11 24.26
CA GLY A 212 25.01 8.31 25.71
C GLY A 212 25.94 9.43 26.17
N HIS A 213 26.47 10.25 25.26
CA HIS A 213 27.25 11.43 25.60
C HIS A 213 26.38 12.69 25.51
N TYR A 214 26.54 13.60 26.47
CA TYR A 214 25.75 14.81 26.60
C TYR A 214 26.67 16.03 26.62
N ALA A 215 26.46 16.94 25.66
CA ALA A 215 27.12 18.24 25.63
C ALA A 215 26.17 19.30 26.15
N GLU A 216 26.63 20.22 27.01
CA GLU A 216 25.80 21.35 27.43
C GLU A 216 25.44 22.25 26.24
N MET A 217 24.16 22.57 26.13
CA MET A 217 23.67 23.51 25.10
C MET A 217 24.06 24.95 25.46
N LYS A 218 24.40 25.73 24.44
CA LYS A 218 24.72 27.14 24.59
C LYS A 218 23.57 27.92 25.22
N ASN A 219 22.35 27.62 24.86
CA ASN A 219 21.14 28.20 25.41
C ASN A 219 20.31 27.08 26.03
N LYS A 220 19.84 27.30 27.25
CA LYS A 220 18.86 26.43 27.91
C LYS A 220 17.49 26.68 27.32
N ASN A 221 16.74 25.64 27.05
CA ASN A 221 15.44 25.70 26.40
C ASN A 221 14.38 24.99 27.26
N ILE A 222 13.12 25.33 27.03
CA ILE A 222 11.97 24.63 27.62
C ILE A 222 11.21 23.90 26.50
N ASP A 223 10.94 22.63 26.76
CA ASP A 223 10.01 21.80 25.99
C ASP A 223 8.99 21.23 26.98
N THR A 224 7.71 21.42 26.72
CA THR A 224 6.68 20.82 27.57
C THR A 224 5.68 20.04 26.75
N GLY A 225 5.16 18.96 27.34
CA GLY A 225 4.17 18.10 26.70
C GLY A 225 3.05 17.70 27.66
N MET A 226 1.83 18.15 27.36
CA MET A 226 0.62 17.76 28.07
C MET A 226 -0.37 17.10 27.11
N GLY A 227 -0.74 15.85 27.38
CA GLY A 227 -1.76 15.15 26.56
C GLY A 227 -3.13 15.78 26.77
N LEU A 228 -3.69 16.35 25.69
CA LEU A 228 -5.00 17.03 25.78
C LEU A 228 -6.10 16.06 26.21
N GLU A 229 -6.14 14.85 25.69
CA GLU A 229 -7.12 13.84 26.05
C GLU A 229 -6.98 13.40 27.51
N ARG A 230 -5.74 13.29 28.04
CA ARG A 230 -5.51 12.97 29.47
C ARG A 230 -6.01 14.10 30.37
N LEU A 231 -5.69 15.36 30.03
CA LEU A 231 -6.22 16.52 30.75
C LEU A 231 -7.75 16.55 30.72
N ALA A 232 -8.34 16.26 29.55
CA ALA A 232 -9.79 16.19 29.40
C ALA A 232 -10.42 15.10 30.28
N CYS A 233 -9.80 13.90 30.41
CA CYS A 233 -10.26 12.88 31.34
C CYS A 233 -10.36 13.40 32.77
N VAL A 234 -9.34 14.13 33.23
CA VAL A 234 -9.31 14.73 34.57
C VAL A 234 -10.43 15.77 34.73
N MET A 235 -10.57 16.69 33.76
CA MET A 235 -11.53 17.80 33.84
C MET A 235 -12.99 17.36 33.67
N GLN A 236 -13.21 16.26 32.94
CA GLN A 236 -14.54 15.68 32.71
C GLN A 236 -14.90 14.60 33.75
N GLY A 237 -13.93 14.14 34.57
CA GLY A 237 -14.12 13.13 35.59
C GLY A 237 -14.49 11.76 35.00
N VAL A 238 -13.87 11.39 33.87
CA VAL A 238 -14.12 10.12 33.17
C VAL A 238 -12.98 9.13 33.35
N ASP A 239 -13.27 7.84 33.14
CA ASP A 239 -12.35 6.74 33.46
C ASP A 239 -11.21 6.58 32.46
N ASN A 240 -11.45 6.89 31.21
CA ASN A 240 -10.48 6.69 30.13
C ASN A 240 -10.65 7.71 29.00
N ILE A 241 -9.63 7.82 28.14
CA ILE A 241 -9.60 8.77 27.03
C ILE A 241 -10.73 8.58 26.01
N PHE A 242 -11.34 7.40 25.96
CA PHE A 242 -12.44 7.10 25.04
C PHE A 242 -13.80 7.62 25.54
N GLU A 243 -13.86 8.09 26.77
CA GLU A 243 -15.05 8.66 27.40
C GLU A 243 -15.03 10.20 27.37
N VAL A 244 -13.96 10.82 26.88
CA VAL A 244 -13.87 12.25 26.64
C VAL A 244 -14.92 12.64 25.59
N ASP A 245 -15.56 13.77 25.78
CA ASP A 245 -16.75 14.24 25.04
C ASP A 245 -16.68 14.03 23.52
N THR A 246 -15.70 14.60 22.83
CA THR A 246 -15.56 14.50 21.37
C THR A 246 -15.23 13.06 20.93
N VAL A 247 -14.38 12.36 21.67
CA VAL A 247 -14.00 10.96 21.39
C VAL A 247 -15.19 10.02 21.60
N GLN A 248 -15.98 10.28 22.65
CA GLN A 248 -17.17 9.49 22.93
C GLN A 248 -18.27 9.67 21.88
N ASN A 249 -18.37 10.85 21.25
CA ASN A 249 -19.33 11.06 20.15
C ASN A 249 -19.02 10.14 18.96
N ILE A 250 -17.74 9.94 18.65
CA ILE A 250 -17.28 8.99 17.61
C ILE A 250 -17.66 7.56 18.03
N MET A 251 -17.36 7.16 19.26
CA MET A 251 -17.71 5.83 19.76
C MET A 251 -19.22 5.57 19.78
N LYS A 252 -20.03 6.55 20.15
CA LYS A 252 -21.51 6.45 20.11
C LYS A 252 -22.01 6.22 18.68
N HIS A 253 -21.38 6.82 17.69
CA HIS A 253 -21.73 6.58 16.28
C HIS A 253 -21.43 5.11 15.90
N ILE A 254 -20.25 4.60 16.26
CA ILE A 254 -19.89 3.19 16.05
C ILE A 254 -20.87 2.25 16.77
N SER A 255 -21.19 2.54 18.04
CA SER A 255 -22.16 1.79 18.84
C SER A 255 -23.53 1.71 18.16
N LYS A 256 -24.00 2.82 17.57
CA LYS A 256 -25.25 2.89 16.81
C LYS A 256 -25.21 2.03 15.55
N ILE A 257 -24.10 2.08 14.80
CA ILE A 257 -23.91 1.26 13.57
C ILE A 257 -23.93 -0.24 13.93
N ALA A 258 -23.23 -0.62 15.01
CA ALA A 258 -23.12 -2.00 15.45
C ALA A 258 -24.33 -2.51 16.24
N GLY A 259 -25.22 -1.62 16.72
CA GLY A 259 -26.32 -1.98 17.60
C GLY A 259 -25.85 -2.47 18.98
N ILE A 260 -24.71 -1.98 19.48
CA ILE A 260 -24.07 -2.42 20.72
C ILE A 260 -23.94 -1.24 21.67
N GLU A 261 -24.29 -1.46 22.94
CA GLU A 261 -24.16 -0.45 24.01
C GLU A 261 -22.80 -0.61 24.70
N TYR A 262 -22.07 0.50 24.84
CA TYR A 262 -20.78 0.56 25.54
C TYR A 262 -20.96 0.30 27.04
N LYS A 263 -19.96 -0.32 27.70
CA LYS A 263 -19.96 -0.77 29.13
C LYS A 263 -20.92 -1.91 29.42
N LYS A 264 -21.37 -2.68 28.42
CA LYS A 264 -22.18 -3.89 28.63
C LYS A 264 -21.41 -5.20 28.45
N ASP A 265 -20.39 -5.19 27.63
CA ASP A 265 -19.56 -6.36 27.30
C ASP A 265 -18.11 -5.93 27.12
N ALA A 266 -17.25 -6.33 28.06
CA ALA A 266 -15.84 -5.92 28.08
C ALA A 266 -15.08 -6.24 26.79
N LYS A 267 -15.39 -7.35 26.10
CA LYS A 267 -14.74 -7.70 24.82
C LYS A 267 -15.21 -6.80 23.68
N LYS A 268 -16.49 -6.48 23.65
CA LYS A 268 -17.05 -5.57 22.65
C LYS A 268 -16.61 -4.13 22.90
N ASP A 269 -16.42 -3.73 24.15
CA ASP A 269 -15.91 -2.43 24.54
C ASP A 269 -14.50 -2.20 24.01
N VAL A 270 -13.63 -3.23 24.04
CA VAL A 270 -12.29 -3.18 23.41
C VAL A 270 -12.43 -2.87 21.93
N SER A 271 -13.32 -3.56 21.22
CA SER A 271 -13.51 -3.33 19.78
C SER A 271 -14.04 -1.92 19.48
N LEU A 272 -14.98 -1.40 20.28
CA LEU A 272 -15.47 -0.03 20.15
C LEU A 272 -14.35 0.99 20.33
N ARG A 273 -13.50 0.83 21.34
CA ARG A 273 -12.35 1.71 21.60
C ARG A 273 -11.31 1.66 20.48
N VAL A 274 -10.95 0.45 20.01
CA VAL A 274 -10.00 0.26 18.92
C VAL A 274 -10.47 0.96 17.64
N ILE A 275 -11.74 0.76 17.25
CA ILE A 275 -12.28 1.43 16.06
C ILE A 275 -12.24 2.94 16.23
N THR A 276 -12.64 3.44 17.41
CA THR A 276 -12.66 4.87 17.73
C THR A 276 -11.28 5.50 17.59
N ASP A 277 -10.25 4.89 18.18
CA ASP A 277 -8.86 5.35 18.08
C ASP A 277 -8.35 5.34 16.64
N HIS A 278 -8.52 4.20 15.99
CA HIS A 278 -7.92 3.99 14.68
C HIS A 278 -8.57 4.84 13.59
N ILE A 279 -9.87 5.08 13.65
CA ILE A 279 -10.51 5.98 12.68
C ILE A 279 -10.11 7.44 12.89
N ARG A 280 -9.89 7.87 14.15
CA ARG A 280 -9.29 9.19 14.42
C ARG A 280 -7.91 9.28 13.78
N SER A 281 -7.02 8.35 14.10
CA SER A 281 -5.65 8.31 13.59
C SER A 281 -5.63 8.34 12.07
N THR A 282 -6.40 7.49 11.42
CA THR A 282 -6.39 7.36 9.95
C THR A 282 -7.00 8.57 9.25
N THR A 283 -8.02 9.19 9.82
CA THR A 283 -8.59 10.44 9.30
C THR A 283 -7.56 11.56 9.26
N PHE A 284 -6.81 11.76 10.34
CA PHE A 284 -5.74 12.77 10.39
C PHE A 284 -4.55 12.42 9.51
N MET A 285 -4.13 11.15 9.47
CA MET A 285 -3.04 10.71 8.60
C MET A 285 -3.36 10.95 7.12
N VAL A 286 -4.56 10.60 6.67
CA VAL A 286 -5.00 10.85 5.29
C VAL A 286 -5.16 12.35 5.02
N GLY A 287 -5.68 13.12 5.97
CA GLY A 287 -5.78 14.57 5.90
C GLY A 287 -4.43 15.25 5.68
N ASP A 288 -3.35 14.67 6.23
CA ASP A 288 -1.97 15.13 6.05
C ASP A 288 -1.28 14.52 4.82
N GLY A 289 -2.02 13.82 3.95
CA GLY A 289 -1.53 13.33 2.66
C GLY A 289 -0.85 11.96 2.70
N ILE A 290 -0.99 11.20 3.78
CA ILE A 290 -0.48 9.82 3.85
C ILE A 290 -1.46 8.89 3.11
N LEU A 291 -0.92 8.06 2.23
CA LEU A 291 -1.67 7.04 1.49
C LEU A 291 -1.35 5.64 1.99
N PRO A 292 -2.32 4.69 1.95
CA PRO A 292 -2.07 3.31 2.29
C PRO A 292 -1.00 2.69 1.38
N SER A 293 0.03 2.07 1.96
CA SER A 293 1.09 1.39 1.22
C SER A 293 1.59 0.15 1.99
N ASN A 294 2.57 -0.57 1.40
CA ASN A 294 3.15 -1.76 2.02
C ASN A 294 4.34 -1.44 2.94
N GLU A 295 4.83 -0.21 2.94
CA GLU A 295 6.03 0.18 3.68
C GLU A 295 5.87 1.57 4.32
N GLY A 296 6.71 1.83 5.31
CA GLY A 296 6.81 3.14 5.94
C GLY A 296 5.50 3.61 6.59
N ARG A 297 5.22 4.90 6.50
CA ARG A 297 4.05 5.53 7.13
C ARG A 297 2.71 5.08 6.53
N GLY A 298 2.70 4.74 5.25
CA GLY A 298 1.51 4.21 4.59
C GLY A 298 1.14 2.80 5.07
N TYR A 299 2.12 1.99 5.47
CA TYR A 299 1.89 0.72 6.13
C TYR A 299 1.21 0.89 7.50
N VAL A 300 1.66 1.88 8.29
CA VAL A 300 1.03 2.21 9.58
C VAL A 300 -0.44 2.58 9.37
N LEU A 301 -0.73 3.48 8.43
CA LEU A 301 -2.10 3.86 8.07
C LEU A 301 -2.94 2.64 7.69
N ARG A 302 -2.41 1.79 6.84
CA ARG A 302 -3.07 0.58 6.36
C ARG A 302 -3.34 -0.43 7.48
N ARG A 303 -2.39 -0.62 8.38
CA ARG A 303 -2.53 -1.48 9.56
C ARG A 303 -3.68 -1.00 10.46
N LEU A 304 -3.75 0.30 10.75
CA LEU A 304 -4.80 0.89 11.58
C LEU A 304 -6.18 0.74 10.93
N LEU A 305 -6.32 1.03 9.61
CA LEU A 305 -7.58 0.87 8.89
C LEU A 305 -8.07 -0.58 8.90
N ARG A 306 -7.18 -1.53 8.61
CA ARG A 306 -7.52 -2.95 8.57
C ARG A 306 -7.88 -3.50 9.94
N ARG A 307 -7.19 -3.04 10.98
CA ARG A 307 -7.49 -3.41 12.37
C ARG A 307 -8.87 -2.87 12.78
N ALA A 308 -9.19 -1.62 12.45
CA ALA A 308 -10.53 -1.04 12.68
C ALA A 308 -11.62 -1.82 11.94
N ALA A 309 -11.41 -2.17 10.67
CA ALA A 309 -12.37 -2.94 9.88
C ALA A 309 -12.59 -4.36 10.47
N ARG A 310 -11.53 -5.03 10.93
CA ARG A 310 -11.64 -6.32 11.63
C ARG A 310 -12.47 -6.20 12.92
N HIS A 311 -12.19 -5.22 13.76
CA HIS A 311 -12.96 -5.00 14.96
C HIS A 311 -14.45 -4.69 14.65
N GLY A 312 -14.74 -4.05 13.52
CA GLY A 312 -16.10 -3.93 13.00
C GLY A 312 -16.74 -5.29 12.75
N ARG A 313 -16.02 -6.25 12.15
CA ARG A 313 -16.49 -7.63 11.96
C ARG A 313 -16.76 -8.34 13.31
N LEU A 314 -15.89 -8.16 14.30
CA LEU A 314 -16.09 -8.70 15.65
C LEU A 314 -17.34 -8.13 16.34
N LEU A 315 -17.75 -6.90 16.01
CA LEU A 315 -19.00 -6.30 16.45
C LEU A 315 -20.22 -6.70 15.61
N GLY A 316 -20.05 -7.50 14.55
CA GLY A 316 -21.12 -7.98 13.66
C GLY A 316 -21.43 -7.04 12.48
N VAL A 317 -20.61 -6.02 12.23
CA VAL A 317 -20.80 -5.12 11.08
C VAL A 317 -20.21 -5.77 9.83
N THR A 318 -21.06 -6.17 8.89
CA THR A 318 -20.65 -6.91 7.67
C THR A 318 -20.45 -6.02 6.45
N ARG A 319 -20.84 -4.75 6.49
CA ARG A 319 -20.67 -3.76 5.42
C ARG A 319 -19.52 -2.80 5.72
N PRO A 320 -18.97 -2.10 4.72
CA PRO A 320 -18.10 -0.95 4.94
C PRO A 320 -18.84 0.12 5.76
N PHE A 321 -18.17 0.72 6.74
CA PHE A 321 -18.77 1.71 7.66
C PHE A 321 -17.79 2.80 8.12
N LEU A 322 -16.48 2.60 7.92
CA LEU A 322 -15.46 3.54 8.43
C LEU A 322 -15.59 4.94 7.80
N THR A 323 -16.06 5.03 6.55
CA THR A 323 -16.32 6.32 5.90
C THR A 323 -17.44 7.13 6.55
N GLU A 324 -18.44 6.46 7.16
CA GLU A 324 -19.53 7.13 7.91
C GLU A 324 -18.99 7.67 9.23
N VAL A 325 -18.16 6.86 9.93
CA VAL A 325 -17.56 7.28 11.21
C VAL A 325 -16.52 8.38 10.99
N CYS A 326 -15.77 8.35 9.88
CA CYS A 326 -14.83 9.39 9.47
C CYS A 326 -15.51 10.78 9.42
N ASP A 327 -16.73 10.87 8.92
CA ASP A 327 -17.49 12.12 8.93
C ASP A 327 -17.66 12.71 10.33
N THR A 328 -17.90 11.84 11.33
CA THR A 328 -18.01 12.28 12.72
C THR A 328 -16.66 12.80 13.24
N VAL A 329 -15.56 12.09 12.92
CA VAL A 329 -14.21 12.57 13.30
C VAL A 329 -13.94 13.95 12.72
N ILE A 330 -14.24 14.17 11.44
CA ILE A 330 -14.07 15.46 10.77
C ILE A 330 -14.90 16.55 11.45
N ASN A 331 -16.18 16.28 11.74
CA ASN A 331 -17.08 17.25 12.36
C ASN A 331 -16.66 17.62 13.77
N GLU A 332 -16.23 16.67 14.60
CA GLU A 332 -15.77 16.91 15.97
C GLU A 332 -14.47 17.75 16.04
N ASN A 333 -13.69 17.75 14.95
CA ASN A 333 -12.40 18.41 14.88
C ASN A 333 -12.35 19.62 13.93
N ALA A 334 -13.45 19.94 13.23
CA ALA A 334 -13.47 20.98 12.19
C ALA A 334 -13.05 22.38 12.65
N ASN A 335 -13.31 22.74 13.92
CA ASN A 335 -12.94 24.03 14.47
C ASN A 335 -11.42 24.17 14.68
N ALA A 336 -10.76 23.10 15.09
CA ALA A 336 -9.32 23.09 15.35
C ALA A 336 -8.50 22.78 14.09
N TYR A 337 -9.08 22.00 13.18
CA TYR A 337 -8.44 21.47 11.96
C TYR A 337 -9.38 21.61 10.76
N PRO A 338 -9.62 22.87 10.28
CA PRO A 338 -10.57 23.12 9.17
C PRO A 338 -10.18 22.41 7.87
N GLU A 339 -8.88 22.13 7.67
CA GLU A 339 -8.36 21.40 6.53
C GLU A 339 -8.95 19.99 6.39
N LEU A 340 -9.44 19.37 7.47
CA LEU A 340 -10.13 18.08 7.39
C LEU A 340 -11.47 18.21 6.68
N ALA A 341 -12.19 19.30 6.94
CA ALA A 341 -13.47 19.56 6.29
C ALA A 341 -13.27 19.90 4.80
N GLU A 342 -12.24 20.65 4.45
CA GLU A 342 -11.87 20.97 3.07
C GLU A 342 -11.53 19.71 2.26
N LYS A 343 -10.86 18.73 2.88
CA LYS A 343 -10.44 17.47 2.25
C LYS A 343 -11.39 16.30 2.51
N ARG A 344 -12.60 16.55 3.01
CA ARG A 344 -13.59 15.52 3.42
C ARG A 344 -13.76 14.39 2.40
N ASP A 345 -14.11 14.74 1.18
CA ASP A 345 -14.40 13.74 0.14
C ASP A 345 -13.17 12.93 -0.24
N TYR A 346 -12.00 13.58 -0.26
CA TYR A 346 -10.73 12.92 -0.48
C TYR A 346 -10.39 11.91 0.63
N ILE A 347 -10.53 12.32 1.91
CA ILE A 347 -10.27 11.45 3.06
C ILE A 347 -11.19 10.22 3.04
N LYS A 348 -12.49 10.45 2.82
CA LYS A 348 -13.48 9.38 2.75
C LYS A 348 -13.22 8.43 1.58
N LYS A 349 -12.83 8.94 0.41
CA LYS A 349 -12.52 8.12 -0.76
C LYS A 349 -11.36 7.16 -0.46
N ILE A 350 -10.29 7.63 0.16
CA ILE A 350 -9.12 6.80 0.50
C ILE A 350 -9.48 5.73 1.54
N ILE A 351 -10.15 6.12 2.62
CA ILE A 351 -10.58 5.18 3.67
C ILE A 351 -11.51 4.12 3.08
N GLY A 352 -12.48 4.51 2.25
CA GLY A 352 -13.43 3.61 1.62
C GLY A 352 -12.78 2.60 0.69
N VAL A 353 -11.86 3.04 -0.18
CA VAL A 353 -11.14 2.16 -1.11
C VAL A 353 -10.34 1.09 -0.36
N GLU A 354 -9.62 1.46 0.71
CA GLU A 354 -8.84 0.48 1.50
C GLU A 354 -9.75 -0.45 2.32
N GLU A 355 -10.85 0.05 2.88
CA GLU A 355 -11.84 -0.75 3.60
C GLU A 355 -12.51 -1.77 2.68
N GLU A 356 -12.97 -1.35 1.48
CA GLU A 356 -13.58 -2.24 0.48
C GLU A 356 -12.59 -3.28 -0.07
N ALA A 357 -11.33 -2.88 -0.32
CA ALA A 357 -10.29 -3.79 -0.74
C ALA A 357 -10.01 -4.86 0.33
N PHE A 358 -9.97 -4.45 1.60
CA PHE A 358 -9.75 -5.36 2.71
C PHE A 358 -10.96 -6.26 2.99
N ALA A 359 -12.19 -5.77 2.82
CA ALA A 359 -13.40 -6.56 2.99
C ALA A 359 -13.44 -7.80 2.08
N LYS A 360 -12.79 -7.75 0.91
CA LYS A 360 -12.67 -8.91 -0.02
C LYS A 360 -11.70 -9.98 0.48
N THR A 361 -10.76 -9.63 1.33
CA THR A 361 -9.67 -10.52 1.77
C THR A 361 -9.84 -11.00 3.22
N ILE A 362 -10.51 -10.22 4.07
CA ILE A 362 -10.60 -10.51 5.51
C ILE A 362 -11.34 -11.83 5.79
N ASP A 363 -12.48 -12.06 5.16
CA ASP A 363 -13.31 -13.25 5.43
C ASP A 363 -12.55 -14.52 5.02
N LYS A 364 -11.94 -14.53 3.82
CA LYS A 364 -11.15 -15.65 3.31
C LYS A 364 -9.84 -15.86 4.10
N GLY A 365 -9.16 -14.78 4.47
CA GLY A 365 -7.93 -14.85 5.28
C GLY A 365 -8.21 -15.40 6.68
N THR A 366 -9.30 -14.97 7.31
CA THR A 366 -9.73 -15.46 8.62
C THR A 366 -10.13 -16.93 8.57
N GLU A 367 -10.87 -17.35 7.53
CA GLU A 367 -11.24 -18.75 7.34
C GLU A 367 -9.99 -19.64 7.20
N LEU A 368 -9.04 -19.24 6.36
CA LEU A 368 -7.80 -19.98 6.17
C LEU A 368 -6.96 -20.04 7.45
N LEU A 369 -6.85 -18.92 8.19
CA LEU A 369 -6.16 -18.90 9.48
C LEU A 369 -6.85 -19.82 10.50
N ASN A 370 -8.19 -19.90 10.51
CA ASN A 370 -8.92 -20.85 11.34
C ASN A 370 -8.56 -22.30 10.97
N GLN A 371 -8.50 -22.65 9.66
CA GLN A 371 -8.07 -23.98 9.21
C GLN A 371 -6.64 -24.30 9.67
N PHE A 372 -5.72 -23.35 9.63
CA PHE A 372 -4.36 -23.54 10.13
C PHE A 372 -4.33 -23.73 11.65
N THR A 373 -5.08 -22.94 12.42
CA THR A 373 -5.14 -23.10 13.89
C THR A 373 -5.82 -24.39 14.30
N ASP A 374 -6.84 -24.86 13.58
CA ASP A 374 -7.50 -26.16 13.81
C ASP A 374 -6.54 -27.33 13.56
N LYS A 375 -5.72 -27.22 12.51
CA LYS A 375 -4.64 -28.19 12.21
C LYS A 375 -3.61 -28.22 13.32
N LEU A 376 -3.14 -27.05 13.79
CA LEU A 376 -2.20 -26.95 14.89
C LEU A 376 -2.77 -27.56 16.19
N ALA A 377 -4.07 -27.38 16.46
CA ALA A 377 -4.75 -27.99 17.61
C ALA A 377 -4.74 -29.52 17.51
N ALA A 378 -4.96 -30.08 16.32
CA ALA A 378 -4.92 -31.52 16.07
C ALA A 378 -3.50 -32.10 16.20
N GLU A 379 -2.48 -31.33 15.86
CA GLU A 379 -1.05 -31.71 15.95
C GLU A 379 -0.45 -31.45 17.33
N GLY A 380 -1.18 -30.75 18.24
CA GLY A 380 -0.70 -30.37 19.56
C GLY A 380 0.38 -29.27 19.54
N SER A 381 0.54 -28.59 18.41
CA SER A 381 1.45 -27.45 18.24
C SER A 381 0.79 -26.14 18.63
N LYS A 382 1.60 -25.18 19.10
CA LYS A 382 1.13 -23.84 19.44
C LYS A 382 1.77 -22.72 18.58
N VAL A 383 2.59 -23.11 17.59
CA VAL A 383 3.33 -22.17 16.75
C VAL A 383 2.84 -22.29 15.30
N LEU A 384 2.27 -21.23 14.75
CA LEU A 384 1.97 -21.14 13.32
C LEU A 384 3.28 -20.98 12.53
N SER A 385 3.48 -21.79 11.50
CA SER A 385 4.71 -21.75 10.68
C SER A 385 4.84 -20.40 9.97
N GLY A 386 6.08 -19.92 9.81
CA GLY A 386 6.35 -18.70 9.03
C GLY A 386 5.97 -18.86 7.55
N ASP A 387 6.01 -20.08 7.00
CA ASP A 387 5.56 -20.37 5.62
C ASP A 387 4.05 -20.19 5.45
N ASP A 388 3.22 -20.65 6.40
CA ASP A 388 1.77 -20.46 6.38
C ASP A 388 1.41 -18.98 6.61
N ALA A 389 2.11 -18.30 7.52
CA ALA A 389 1.94 -16.87 7.76
C ALA A 389 2.34 -16.04 6.52
N PHE A 390 3.43 -16.42 5.85
CA PHE A 390 3.87 -15.78 4.60
C PHE A 390 2.86 -16.00 3.48
N LYS A 391 2.30 -17.20 3.35
CA LYS A 391 1.25 -17.50 2.38
C LYS A 391 -0.01 -16.66 2.60
N LEU A 392 -0.43 -16.47 3.86
CA LEU A 392 -1.53 -15.56 4.21
C LEU A 392 -1.25 -14.13 3.76
N SER A 393 -0.03 -13.63 3.99
CA SER A 393 0.36 -12.27 3.65
C SER A 393 0.55 -12.06 2.16
N ASP A 394 1.35 -12.91 1.50
CA ASP A 394 1.76 -12.75 0.10
C ASP A 394 0.64 -13.10 -0.89
N THR A 395 -0.02 -14.25 -0.68
CA THR A 395 -1.02 -14.76 -1.64
C THR A 395 -2.41 -14.17 -1.40
N TYR A 396 -2.78 -13.98 -0.13
CA TYR A 396 -4.13 -13.56 0.24
C TYR A 396 -4.20 -12.11 0.73
N GLY A 397 -3.06 -11.42 0.86
CA GLY A 397 -3.02 -10.02 1.32
C GLY A 397 -3.46 -9.83 2.77
N PHE A 398 -3.39 -10.89 3.60
CA PHE A 398 -3.76 -10.86 5.00
C PHE A 398 -2.55 -10.49 5.86
N PRO A 399 -2.52 -9.31 6.52
CA PRO A 399 -1.31 -8.80 7.16
C PRO A 399 -0.77 -9.71 8.26
N ILE A 400 0.57 -9.77 8.38
CA ILE A 400 1.24 -10.56 9.42
C ILE A 400 0.84 -10.12 10.83
N ASP A 401 0.77 -8.81 11.08
CA ASP A 401 0.40 -8.28 12.41
C ASP A 401 -1.01 -8.73 12.83
N LEU A 402 -1.93 -8.79 11.86
CA LEU A 402 -3.29 -9.28 12.11
C LEU A 402 -3.32 -10.79 12.32
N THR A 403 -2.45 -11.54 11.63
CA THR A 403 -2.26 -12.97 11.85
C THR A 403 -1.75 -13.23 13.27
N GLU A 404 -0.76 -12.46 13.73
CA GLU A 404 -0.19 -12.54 15.09
C GLU A 404 -1.26 -12.23 16.14
N GLU A 405 -2.00 -11.13 15.98
CA GLU A 405 -3.07 -10.72 16.91
C GLU A 405 -4.14 -11.82 17.07
N ILE A 406 -4.60 -12.41 15.97
CA ILE A 406 -5.60 -13.49 16.01
C ILE A 406 -5.01 -14.78 16.61
N CYS A 407 -3.76 -15.09 16.30
CA CYS A 407 -3.07 -16.24 16.91
C CYS A 407 -2.95 -16.08 18.41
N GLU A 408 -2.53 -14.91 18.88
CA GLU A 408 -2.40 -14.60 20.31
C GLU A 408 -3.74 -14.69 21.05
N GLU A 409 -4.82 -14.12 20.47
CA GLU A 409 -6.18 -14.24 21.02
C GLU A 409 -6.64 -15.69 21.21
N LYS A 410 -6.12 -16.62 20.38
CA LYS A 410 -6.41 -18.05 20.45
C LYS A 410 -5.38 -18.87 21.23
N GLY A 411 -4.34 -18.22 21.78
CA GLY A 411 -3.26 -18.86 22.53
C GLY A 411 -2.22 -19.57 21.66
N TYR A 412 -2.02 -19.11 20.41
CA TYR A 412 -0.97 -19.50 19.49
C TYR A 412 0.05 -18.38 19.33
N THR A 413 1.25 -18.74 18.87
CA THR A 413 2.31 -17.80 18.44
C THR A 413 2.61 -18.01 16.96
N VAL A 414 3.34 -17.08 16.33
CA VAL A 414 3.75 -17.15 14.93
C VAL A 414 5.26 -17.20 14.84
N ASP A 415 5.82 -18.02 13.96
CA ASP A 415 7.23 -18.04 13.60
C ASP A 415 7.56 -16.82 12.72
N ARG A 416 7.81 -15.68 13.39
CA ARG A 416 8.09 -14.39 12.74
C ARG A 416 9.44 -14.36 12.05
N ASP A 417 10.44 -15.07 12.57
CA ASP A 417 11.79 -15.09 12.01
C ASP A 417 11.78 -15.72 10.62
N ARG A 418 11.13 -16.87 10.49
CA ARG A 418 10.94 -17.54 9.19
C ARG A 418 10.11 -16.70 8.22
N PHE A 419 9.07 -16.02 8.69
CA PHE A 419 8.30 -15.08 7.85
C PHE A 419 9.19 -13.96 7.29
N ILE A 420 10.05 -13.35 8.12
CA ILE A 420 10.98 -12.29 7.72
C ILE A 420 11.99 -12.79 6.68
N GLU A 421 12.50 -14.01 6.85
CA GLU A 421 13.39 -14.64 5.87
C GLU A 421 12.72 -14.76 4.49
N LEU A 422 11.53 -15.34 4.45
CA LEU A 422 10.75 -15.51 3.20
C LEU A 422 10.44 -14.16 2.52
N ALA A 423 10.09 -13.14 3.31
CA ALA A 423 9.86 -11.79 2.79
C ALA A 423 11.13 -11.17 2.20
N LYS A 424 12.31 -11.40 2.82
CA LYS A 424 13.61 -10.97 2.27
C LYS A 424 13.96 -11.70 0.98
N GLU A 425 13.74 -13.02 0.93
CA GLU A 425 13.97 -13.84 -0.27
C GLU A 425 13.11 -13.38 -1.44
N GLN A 426 11.83 -13.06 -1.20
CA GLN A 426 10.92 -12.56 -2.22
C GLN A 426 11.41 -11.21 -2.77
N ARG A 427 11.80 -10.27 -1.87
CA ARG A 427 12.35 -8.97 -2.28
C ARG A 427 13.66 -9.12 -3.10
N ALA A 428 14.52 -10.05 -2.69
CA ALA A 428 15.77 -10.33 -3.42
C ALA A 428 15.48 -10.89 -4.82
N ARG A 429 14.53 -11.83 -4.95
CA ARG A 429 14.08 -12.36 -6.24
C ARG A 429 13.48 -11.27 -7.13
N ALA A 430 12.59 -10.43 -6.61
CA ALA A 430 12.02 -9.32 -7.35
C ALA A 430 13.08 -8.31 -7.82
N LYS A 431 14.09 -8.03 -6.98
CA LYS A 431 15.23 -7.16 -7.34
C LYS A 431 16.12 -7.79 -8.42
N ALA A 432 16.38 -9.11 -8.32
CA ALA A 432 17.16 -9.85 -9.31
C ALA A 432 16.46 -9.94 -10.67
N ASP A 433 15.13 -10.20 -10.67
CA ASP A 433 14.31 -10.20 -11.88
C ASP A 433 14.26 -8.82 -12.55
N HIS A 434 14.26 -7.76 -11.73
CA HIS A 434 14.31 -6.38 -12.25
C HIS A 434 15.67 -6.06 -12.86
N ALA A 435 16.77 -6.48 -12.20
CA ALA A 435 18.13 -6.30 -12.70
C ALA A 435 18.38 -7.12 -13.97
N ALA A 436 17.88 -8.35 -14.05
CA ALA A 436 17.99 -9.19 -15.24
C ALA A 436 17.23 -8.61 -16.45
N LYS A 437 16.10 -7.93 -16.23
CA LYS A 437 15.34 -7.22 -17.27
C LYS A 437 15.98 -5.89 -17.69
N ALA A 438 16.76 -5.28 -16.82
CA ALA A 438 17.45 -4.00 -17.10
C ALA A 438 18.72 -4.13 -17.94
N GLY A 439 19.22 -5.35 -18.18
CA GLY A 439 20.27 -5.63 -19.19
C GLY A 439 21.67 -5.04 -18.91
N SER A 440 21.94 -4.48 -17.73
CA SER A 440 23.23 -3.85 -17.44
C SER A 440 24.16 -4.79 -16.65
N SER A 441 24.99 -5.53 -17.38
CA SER A 441 26.07 -6.34 -16.78
C SER A 441 27.28 -5.51 -16.29
N TRP A 442 27.28 -4.19 -16.47
CA TRP A 442 28.41 -3.29 -16.20
C TRP A 442 28.26 -2.45 -14.91
N ALA A 443 27.13 -2.46 -14.25
CA ALA A 443 26.79 -1.57 -13.12
C ALA A 443 27.47 -1.93 -11.78
N ASP A 444 28.17 -3.06 -11.68
CA ASP A 444 28.71 -3.56 -10.39
C ASP A 444 30.22 -3.31 -10.20
N ASN A 445 30.95 -2.72 -11.17
CA ASN A 445 32.31 -2.30 -11.01
C ASN A 445 32.40 -0.77 -10.97
N SER A 446 32.54 -0.20 -9.78
CA SER A 446 32.90 1.22 -9.61
C SER A 446 34.31 1.45 -10.17
N ILE A 447 34.41 1.82 -11.46
CA ILE A 447 35.66 2.27 -12.07
C ILE A 447 36.04 3.57 -11.38
N LYS A 448 37.16 3.57 -10.65
CA LYS A 448 37.77 4.80 -10.14
C LYS A 448 38.57 5.46 -11.25
N VAL A 449 38.13 6.63 -11.65
CA VAL A 449 38.79 7.42 -12.69
C VAL A 449 39.74 8.41 -12.02
N ASP A 450 41.04 8.32 -12.34
CA ASP A 450 42.06 9.28 -11.91
C ASP A 450 42.35 10.31 -13.02
N ALA A 451 41.34 11.17 -13.27
CA ALA A 451 41.38 12.19 -14.28
C ALA A 451 40.54 13.42 -13.86
N PRO A 452 40.69 14.59 -14.47
CA PRO A 452 39.80 15.71 -14.23
C PRO A 452 38.35 15.38 -14.57
N ALA A 453 37.39 15.97 -13.81
CA ALA A 453 35.97 15.75 -14.06
C ALA A 453 35.55 16.17 -15.48
N THR A 454 34.69 15.38 -16.10
CA THR A 454 34.18 15.65 -17.46
C THR A 454 33.28 16.88 -17.47
N VAL A 455 33.45 17.75 -18.45
CA VAL A 455 32.56 18.90 -18.72
C VAL A 455 31.44 18.46 -19.64
N PHE A 456 30.19 18.57 -19.16
CA PHE A 456 29.01 18.22 -19.93
C PHE A 456 28.45 19.41 -20.71
N THR A 457 28.40 19.29 -22.05
CA THR A 457 27.86 20.33 -22.98
C THR A 457 26.52 19.96 -23.59
N GLY A 458 26.04 18.73 -23.35
CA GLY A 458 24.89 18.14 -24.02
C GLY A 458 23.52 18.72 -23.64
N TYR A 459 23.46 19.81 -22.88
CA TYR A 459 22.22 20.56 -22.74
C TYR A 459 21.91 21.43 -23.97
N THR A 460 22.93 21.85 -24.69
CA THR A 460 22.84 22.72 -25.87
C THR A 460 23.40 22.07 -27.13
N ASP A 461 24.42 21.24 -26.98
CA ASP A 461 25.18 20.71 -28.08
C ASP A 461 24.89 19.21 -28.35
N PHE A 462 24.86 18.82 -29.61
CA PHE A 462 24.71 17.41 -30.02
C PHE A 462 26.04 16.79 -30.45
N GLU A 463 27.12 17.62 -30.57
CA GLU A 463 28.46 17.19 -30.90
C GLU A 463 29.51 18.02 -30.17
N SER A 464 30.69 17.45 -29.94
CA SER A 464 31.90 18.12 -29.51
C SER A 464 33.05 17.74 -30.46
N LYS A 465 33.67 18.72 -31.07
CA LYS A 465 34.61 18.47 -32.25
C LYS A 465 36.00 18.02 -31.83
N GLU A 466 36.45 18.33 -30.63
CA GLU A 466 37.82 18.10 -30.16
C GLU A 466 37.84 17.60 -28.69
N SER A 467 37.01 16.61 -28.38
CA SER A 467 37.02 15.99 -27.04
C SER A 467 38.26 15.14 -26.86
N GLU A 468 39.00 15.35 -25.81
CA GLU A 468 40.24 14.62 -25.51
C GLU A 468 39.90 13.34 -24.72
N VAL A 469 40.46 12.21 -25.11
CA VAL A 469 40.32 10.94 -24.41
C VAL A 469 41.23 10.97 -23.18
N LEU A 470 40.63 11.05 -21.99
CA LEU A 470 41.36 11.11 -20.71
C LEU A 470 41.79 9.73 -20.21
N ALA A 471 40.94 8.72 -20.38
CA ALA A 471 41.20 7.36 -19.95
C ALA A 471 40.36 6.36 -20.78
N ILE A 472 40.89 5.14 -20.91
CA ILE A 472 40.22 4.01 -21.55
C ILE A 472 40.31 2.80 -20.59
N TYR A 473 39.19 2.14 -20.32
CA TYR A 473 39.13 0.96 -19.45
C TYR A 473 38.60 -0.26 -20.23
N LYS A 474 39.30 -1.38 -20.08
CA LYS A 474 38.89 -2.69 -20.60
C LYS A 474 38.84 -3.70 -19.43
N ASN A 475 37.70 -4.32 -19.20
CA ASN A 475 37.50 -5.24 -18.07
C ASN A 475 37.90 -4.64 -16.69
N GLY A 476 37.64 -3.34 -16.49
CA GLY A 476 37.96 -2.63 -15.24
C GLY A 476 39.42 -2.18 -15.10
N ASN A 477 40.29 -2.46 -16.05
CA ASN A 477 41.70 -2.02 -16.07
C ASN A 477 41.90 -0.91 -17.06
N GLU A 478 42.68 0.12 -16.69
CA GLU A 478 43.09 1.19 -17.60
C GLU A 478 44.05 0.65 -18.65
N ILE A 479 43.84 1.06 -19.91
CA ILE A 479 44.69 0.72 -21.05
C ILE A 479 45.02 1.99 -21.85
N GLU A 480 46.14 1.99 -22.54
CA GLU A 480 46.59 3.13 -23.36
C GLU A 480 45.90 3.22 -24.74
N THR A 481 45.56 2.08 -25.32
CA THR A 481 44.99 2.01 -26.68
C THR A 481 43.95 0.88 -26.74
N ALA A 482 42.78 1.16 -27.27
CA ALA A 482 41.74 0.19 -27.64
C ALA A 482 41.79 -0.03 -29.16
N VAL A 483 41.60 -1.27 -29.60
CA VAL A 483 41.64 -1.68 -31.00
C VAL A 483 40.31 -2.29 -31.45
N GLU A 484 40.11 -2.39 -32.76
CA GLU A 484 38.91 -2.95 -33.38
C GLU A 484 38.44 -4.24 -32.76
N GLY A 485 37.18 -4.29 -32.38
CA GLY A 485 36.50 -5.39 -31.68
C GLY A 485 36.61 -5.32 -30.17
N ASP A 486 37.23 -4.29 -29.59
CA ASP A 486 37.31 -4.11 -28.15
C ASP A 486 36.04 -3.45 -27.58
N ASP A 487 35.48 -4.04 -26.55
CA ASP A 487 34.47 -3.43 -25.67
C ASP A 487 35.19 -2.69 -24.53
N VAL A 488 34.96 -1.39 -24.45
CA VAL A 488 35.71 -0.49 -23.56
C VAL A 488 34.80 0.56 -22.93
N VAL A 489 35.32 1.20 -21.88
CA VAL A 489 34.77 2.42 -21.31
C VAL A 489 35.73 3.57 -21.60
N ILE A 490 35.26 4.61 -22.28
CA ILE A 490 36.07 5.78 -22.64
C ILE A 490 35.61 6.98 -21.81
N VAL A 491 36.56 7.72 -21.26
CA VAL A 491 36.34 8.95 -20.49
C VAL A 491 36.88 10.13 -21.30
N LEU A 492 36.04 11.15 -21.45
CA LEU A 492 36.38 12.37 -22.20
C LEU A 492 36.48 13.58 -21.25
N ASP A 493 37.28 14.58 -21.63
CA ASP A 493 37.35 15.88 -20.94
C ASP A 493 36.07 16.69 -21.13
N VAL A 494 35.51 16.69 -22.35
CA VAL A 494 34.24 17.35 -22.72
C VAL A 494 33.35 16.38 -23.46
N THR A 495 32.05 16.35 -23.11
CA THR A 495 31.11 15.43 -23.75
C THR A 495 29.72 16.04 -23.95
N PRO A 496 29.09 15.79 -25.13
CA PRO A 496 27.66 16.07 -25.32
C PRO A 496 26.75 14.93 -24.88
N PHE A 497 27.31 13.77 -24.51
CA PHE A 497 26.54 12.58 -24.10
C PHE A 497 25.96 12.74 -22.73
N TYR A 498 24.66 12.65 -22.58
CA TYR A 498 23.96 12.62 -21.31
C TYR A 498 24.16 11.25 -20.65
N ALA A 499 24.61 11.23 -19.44
CA ALA A 499 24.73 10.00 -18.66
C ALA A 499 23.41 9.67 -17.95
N GLU A 500 23.04 8.39 -17.88
CA GLU A 500 21.82 7.93 -17.21
C GLU A 500 21.66 8.55 -15.83
N SER A 501 20.60 9.29 -15.65
CA SER A 501 20.27 9.95 -14.39
C SER A 501 18.80 10.37 -14.34
N GLY A 502 18.22 10.43 -13.11
CA GLY A 502 16.86 10.95 -12.92
C GLY A 502 15.78 10.20 -13.70
N GLY A 503 16.03 8.95 -14.07
CA GLY A 503 15.12 8.12 -14.87
C GLY A 503 15.15 8.38 -16.38
N GLN A 504 16.03 9.25 -16.88
CA GLN A 504 16.34 9.38 -18.30
C GLN A 504 17.51 8.47 -18.64
N VAL A 505 17.38 7.65 -19.71
CA VAL A 505 18.44 6.78 -20.21
C VAL A 505 19.63 7.56 -20.74
N GLY A 506 20.81 6.94 -20.77
CA GLY A 506 22.02 7.47 -21.33
C GLY A 506 21.94 7.64 -22.86
N ASP A 507 22.75 8.51 -23.39
CA ASP A 507 22.86 8.69 -24.83
C ASP A 507 23.73 7.64 -25.48
N THR A 508 23.42 7.42 -26.75
CA THR A 508 24.20 6.62 -27.71
C THR A 508 24.73 7.49 -28.82
N GLY A 509 25.75 7.03 -29.54
CA GLY A 509 26.32 7.77 -30.62
C GLY A 509 27.68 7.24 -31.08
N MET A 510 28.58 8.13 -31.51
CA MET A 510 29.89 7.76 -32.06
C MET A 510 31.00 8.67 -31.55
N LEU A 511 32.19 8.09 -31.39
CA LEU A 511 33.44 8.80 -31.20
C LEU A 511 34.29 8.57 -32.46
N LEU A 512 34.66 9.66 -33.15
CA LEU A 512 35.34 9.59 -34.43
C LEU A 512 36.71 10.30 -34.39
N ASN A 513 37.77 9.62 -34.83
CA ASN A 513 39.10 10.20 -35.02
C ASN A 513 39.64 9.80 -36.39
N GLY A 514 39.38 10.62 -37.39
CA GLY A 514 39.71 10.30 -38.77
C GLY A 514 38.96 9.09 -39.30
N ALA A 515 39.67 7.99 -39.53
CA ALA A 515 39.07 6.70 -39.94
C ALA A 515 38.75 5.78 -38.77
N ASN A 516 39.13 6.15 -37.53
CA ASN A 516 38.87 5.36 -36.35
C ASN A 516 37.46 5.66 -35.81
N ILE A 517 36.69 4.63 -35.49
CA ILE A 517 35.28 4.72 -35.10
C ILE A 517 35.06 3.88 -33.85
N ALA A 518 34.51 4.48 -32.80
CA ALA A 518 33.90 3.76 -31.69
C ALA A 518 32.39 4.06 -31.65
N SER A 519 31.59 3.02 -31.56
CA SER A 519 30.15 3.16 -31.25
C SER A 519 29.94 3.24 -29.75
N VAL A 520 29.19 4.23 -29.28
CA VAL A 520 28.79 4.39 -27.88
C VAL A 520 27.39 3.83 -27.69
N ASP A 521 27.28 2.75 -26.95
CA ASP A 521 26.01 2.02 -26.72
C ASP A 521 25.26 2.52 -25.50
N ASP A 522 25.97 3.11 -24.50
CA ASP A 522 25.39 3.72 -23.32
C ASP A 522 26.35 4.73 -22.68
N THR A 523 25.81 5.63 -21.89
CA THR A 523 26.59 6.61 -21.14
C THR A 523 26.10 6.60 -19.67
N ILE A 524 27.02 6.34 -18.74
CA ILE A 524 26.75 6.29 -17.30
C ILE A 524 27.64 7.30 -16.56
N LYS A 525 27.33 7.61 -15.28
CA LYS A 525 28.06 8.59 -14.49
C LYS A 525 28.67 7.97 -13.24
N SER A 526 29.95 8.28 -12.96
CA SER A 526 30.65 7.90 -11.74
C SER A 526 31.55 9.04 -11.27
N GLU A 527 31.40 9.48 -10.02
CA GLU A 527 32.25 10.47 -9.32
C GLU A 527 32.60 11.74 -10.13
N GLY A 528 31.65 12.26 -10.91
CA GLY A 528 31.84 13.46 -11.75
C GLY A 528 32.33 13.18 -13.15
N HIS A 529 32.57 11.93 -13.52
CA HIS A 529 32.99 11.52 -14.86
C HIS A 529 31.82 10.91 -15.63
N PHE A 530 31.81 11.13 -16.95
CA PHE A 530 30.90 10.50 -17.90
C PHE A 530 31.64 9.33 -18.56
N LEU A 531 31.09 8.15 -18.35
CA LEU A 531 31.66 6.89 -18.82
C LEU A 531 30.91 6.45 -20.06
N HIS A 532 31.58 6.51 -21.20
CA HIS A 532 31.04 6.10 -22.49
C HIS A 532 31.32 4.61 -22.68
N VAL A 533 30.29 3.77 -22.56
CA VAL A 533 30.38 2.34 -22.86
C VAL A 533 30.39 2.17 -24.37
N ALA A 534 31.50 1.72 -24.93
CA ALA A 534 31.73 1.77 -26.37
C ALA A 534 32.39 0.49 -26.89
N THR A 535 32.10 0.18 -28.14
CA THR A 535 32.80 -0.83 -28.94
C THR A 535 33.64 -0.16 -30.03
N ILE A 536 34.89 -0.55 -30.20
CA ILE A 536 35.74 -0.06 -31.30
C ILE A 536 35.30 -0.76 -32.58
N GLU A 537 34.58 -0.04 -33.43
CA GLU A 537 34.06 -0.58 -34.71
C GLU A 537 35.13 -0.64 -35.81
N GLN A 538 36.07 0.32 -35.78
CA GLN A 538 37.12 0.41 -36.80
C GLN A 538 38.36 1.11 -36.27
N GLY A 539 39.52 0.54 -36.52
CA GLY A 539 40.82 1.11 -36.23
C GLY A 539 41.21 1.06 -34.75
N SER A 540 41.63 2.18 -34.16
CA SER A 540 42.07 2.27 -32.77
C SER A 540 41.87 3.67 -32.21
N ILE A 541 41.62 3.74 -30.91
CA ILE A 541 41.54 4.98 -30.11
C ILE A 541 42.49 4.86 -28.94
N SER A 542 43.27 5.91 -28.72
CA SER A 542 44.30 5.97 -27.69
C SER A 542 44.04 7.11 -26.70
N LYS A 543 44.54 6.97 -25.49
CA LYS A 543 44.58 8.04 -24.51
C LYS A 543 45.31 9.25 -25.07
N GLY A 544 44.73 10.47 -24.90
CA GLY A 544 45.22 11.70 -25.45
C GLY A 544 44.75 12.00 -26.89
N ASP A 545 44.06 11.07 -27.56
CA ASP A 545 43.44 11.33 -28.85
C ASP A 545 42.36 12.38 -28.73
N LYS A 546 42.21 13.20 -29.78
CA LYS A 546 41.08 14.11 -29.94
C LYS A 546 40.06 13.49 -30.86
N VAL A 547 38.84 13.33 -30.33
CA VAL A 547 37.73 12.71 -31.07
C VAL A 547 36.61 13.70 -31.28
N LEU A 548 35.89 13.55 -32.38
CA LEU A 548 34.57 14.12 -32.54
C LEU A 548 33.59 13.22 -31.79
N ALA A 549 33.06 13.74 -30.68
CA ALA A 549 32.03 13.07 -29.92
C ALA A 549 30.65 13.52 -30.44
N GLN A 550 29.90 12.61 -31.04
CA GLN A 550 28.61 12.89 -31.67
C GLN A 550 27.53 11.95 -31.19
N ILE A 551 26.45 12.50 -30.56
CA ILE A 551 25.32 11.72 -30.12
C ILE A 551 24.35 11.42 -31.28
N GLU A 552 23.53 10.37 -31.10
CA GLU A 552 22.42 10.07 -32.00
C GLU A 552 21.29 11.08 -31.78
N LYS A 553 21.31 12.15 -32.62
CA LYS A 553 20.45 13.32 -32.46
C LYS A 553 18.96 12.99 -32.47
N GLU A 554 18.50 12.11 -33.36
CA GLU A 554 17.06 11.77 -33.43
C GLU A 554 16.56 11.00 -32.22
N ARG A 555 17.41 10.09 -31.71
CA ARG A 555 17.13 9.38 -30.44
C ARG A 555 17.04 10.37 -29.27
N ARG A 556 18.03 11.27 -29.15
CA ARG A 556 18.02 12.31 -28.10
C ARG A 556 16.78 13.21 -28.18
N MET A 557 16.40 13.64 -29.41
CA MET A 557 15.19 14.45 -29.59
C MET A 557 13.93 13.72 -29.16
N SER A 558 13.84 12.42 -29.38
CA SER A 558 12.71 11.59 -28.93
C SER A 558 12.68 11.46 -27.39
N ILE A 559 13.85 11.26 -26.77
CA ILE A 559 14.01 11.26 -25.31
C ILE A 559 13.57 12.62 -24.71
N MET A 560 14.02 13.73 -25.31
CA MET A 560 13.65 15.09 -24.84
C MET A 560 12.14 15.36 -24.96
N ARG A 561 11.46 14.84 -26.01
CA ARG A 561 10.00 14.91 -26.14
C ARG A 561 9.33 14.19 -24.97
N ASN A 562 9.73 12.96 -24.72
CA ASN A 562 9.19 12.13 -23.65
C ASN A 562 9.47 12.72 -22.27
N HIS A 563 10.68 13.26 -22.03
CA HIS A 563 11.03 13.84 -20.74
C HIS A 563 10.32 15.18 -20.47
N THR A 564 10.21 16.04 -21.48
CA THR A 564 9.45 17.29 -21.34
C THR A 564 7.97 17.00 -21.08
N THR A 565 7.45 15.94 -21.70
CA THR A 565 6.08 15.48 -21.47
C THR A 565 5.85 14.97 -20.05
N ALA A 566 6.84 14.33 -19.40
CA ALA A 566 6.70 13.86 -18.02
C ALA A 566 6.31 15.00 -17.06
N HIS A 567 6.90 16.19 -17.23
CA HIS A 567 6.56 17.38 -16.45
C HIS A 567 5.12 17.86 -16.69
N LEU A 568 4.69 17.91 -17.96
CA LEU A 568 3.32 18.28 -18.31
C LEU A 568 2.31 17.25 -17.80
N LEU A 569 2.67 15.96 -17.85
CA LEU A 569 1.86 14.85 -17.34
C LEU A 569 1.70 14.93 -15.84
N GLN A 570 2.77 15.18 -15.07
CA GLN A 570 2.71 15.39 -13.63
C GLN A 570 1.71 16.50 -13.26
N ASN A 571 1.78 17.62 -13.96
CA ASN A 571 0.88 18.74 -13.74
C ASN A 571 -0.58 18.39 -14.07
N ALA A 572 -0.82 17.73 -15.22
CA ALA A 572 -2.15 17.32 -15.65
C ALA A 572 -2.78 16.30 -14.70
N LEU A 573 -2.00 15.32 -14.22
CA LEU A 573 -2.44 14.33 -13.23
C LEU A 573 -2.85 15.01 -11.92
N ARG A 574 -2.10 16.00 -11.45
CA ARG A 574 -2.46 16.76 -10.27
C ARG A 574 -3.77 17.55 -10.45
N GLN A 575 -4.00 18.13 -11.62
CA GLN A 575 -5.25 18.84 -11.90
C GLN A 575 -6.47 17.91 -11.93
N VAL A 576 -6.31 16.69 -12.45
CA VAL A 576 -7.43 15.75 -12.62
C VAL A 576 -7.68 14.93 -11.36
N LEU A 577 -6.62 14.44 -10.72
CA LEU A 577 -6.71 13.50 -9.61
C LEU A 577 -6.52 14.17 -8.23
N GLY A 578 -5.88 15.35 -8.20
CA GLY A 578 -5.65 16.13 -6.97
C GLY A 578 -4.18 16.27 -6.59
N ASP A 579 -3.92 17.19 -5.64
CA ASP A 579 -2.57 17.60 -5.21
C ASP A 579 -1.73 16.52 -4.54
N HIS A 580 -2.33 15.41 -4.13
CA HIS A 580 -1.63 14.26 -3.56
C HIS A 580 -0.80 13.49 -4.59
N VAL A 581 -1.01 13.74 -5.89
CA VAL A 581 -0.26 13.06 -6.95
C VAL A 581 1.17 13.59 -6.98
N HIS A 582 2.11 12.69 -6.68
CA HIS A 582 3.55 12.93 -6.76
C HIS A 582 4.21 11.81 -7.54
N GLN A 583 5.26 12.14 -8.27
CA GLN A 583 6.08 11.15 -8.95
C GLN A 583 6.69 10.18 -7.92
N ALA A 584 6.50 8.88 -8.15
CA ALA A 584 7.10 7.80 -7.39
C ALA A 584 8.30 7.19 -8.11
N GLY A 585 8.37 7.34 -9.44
CA GLY A 585 9.46 6.91 -10.30
C GLY A 585 9.20 7.27 -11.74
N GLN A 586 10.23 7.18 -12.58
CA GLN A 586 10.09 7.34 -14.02
C GLN A 586 11.13 6.54 -14.78
N LEU A 587 10.85 6.25 -16.04
CA LEU A 587 11.81 5.80 -17.04
C LEU A 587 11.47 6.47 -18.37
N VAL A 588 12.40 7.25 -18.87
CA VAL A 588 12.25 8.00 -20.11
C VAL A 588 13.30 7.52 -21.10
N ASN A 589 12.83 6.97 -22.21
CA ASN A 589 13.65 6.56 -23.35
C ASN A 589 13.09 7.10 -24.67
N GLU A 590 13.68 6.73 -25.79
CA GLU A 590 13.25 7.20 -27.11
C GLU A 590 11.87 6.70 -27.52
N LYS A 591 11.39 5.59 -26.94
CA LYS A 591 10.11 4.95 -27.31
C LYS A 591 8.95 5.45 -26.50
N ALA A 592 9.16 5.66 -25.20
CA ALA A 592 8.08 5.95 -24.27
C ALA A 592 8.52 6.76 -23.04
N CYS A 593 7.55 7.43 -22.44
CA CYS A 593 7.62 7.96 -21.10
C CYS A 593 6.85 7.03 -20.17
N ARG A 594 7.55 6.33 -19.27
CA ARG A 594 6.94 5.60 -18.17
C ARG A 594 6.96 6.48 -16.93
N PHE A 595 5.78 6.70 -16.34
CA PHE A 595 5.61 7.59 -15.21
C PHE A 595 4.86 6.87 -14.09
N ASP A 596 5.52 6.66 -12.97
CA ASP A 596 4.96 6.05 -11.77
C ASP A 596 4.56 7.16 -10.79
N PHE A 597 3.34 7.12 -10.28
CA PHE A 597 2.81 8.17 -9.41
C PHE A 597 1.94 7.60 -8.28
N ASN A 598 1.86 8.34 -7.18
CA ASN A 598 1.06 7.94 -6.04
C ASN A 598 -0.43 8.20 -6.32
N HIS A 599 -1.21 7.12 -6.37
CA HIS A 599 -2.67 7.20 -6.44
C HIS A 599 -3.28 5.88 -5.94
N PHE A 600 -4.46 5.97 -5.31
CA PHE A 600 -5.09 4.89 -4.56
C PHE A 600 -6.05 4.01 -5.38
N SER A 601 -6.47 4.45 -6.57
CA SER A 601 -7.39 3.71 -7.46
C SER A 601 -6.90 3.69 -8.90
N ALA A 602 -7.44 2.79 -9.73
CA ALA A 602 -7.28 2.87 -11.17
C ALA A 602 -7.94 4.16 -11.69
N MET A 603 -7.33 4.77 -12.71
CA MET A 603 -7.94 5.89 -13.40
C MET A 603 -9.11 5.41 -14.25
N THR A 604 -10.15 6.23 -14.34
CA THR A 604 -11.25 5.98 -15.28
C THR A 604 -10.87 6.41 -16.69
N ASP A 605 -11.60 5.90 -17.69
CA ASP A 605 -11.37 6.28 -19.10
C ASP A 605 -11.57 7.79 -19.31
N GLU A 606 -12.49 8.41 -18.55
CA GLU A 606 -12.74 9.85 -18.59
C GLU A 606 -11.58 10.65 -17.96
N GLU A 607 -11.00 10.17 -16.85
CA GLU A 607 -9.83 10.79 -16.22
C GLU A 607 -8.61 10.71 -17.15
N ILE A 608 -8.39 9.56 -17.78
CA ILE A 608 -7.32 9.38 -18.78
C ILE A 608 -7.51 10.33 -19.95
N ALA A 609 -8.70 10.37 -20.53
CA ALA A 609 -9.02 11.28 -21.65
C ALA A 609 -8.82 12.75 -21.25
N ARG A 610 -9.19 13.13 -20.04
CA ARG A 610 -9.00 14.50 -19.55
C ARG A 610 -7.54 14.86 -19.35
N VAL A 611 -6.72 13.95 -18.84
CA VAL A 611 -5.25 14.14 -18.74
C VAL A 611 -4.64 14.33 -20.13
N GLU A 612 -5.02 13.50 -21.10
CA GLU A 612 -4.55 13.63 -22.49
C GLU A 612 -4.95 14.97 -23.12
N GLU A 613 -6.18 15.41 -22.90
CA GLU A 613 -6.65 16.71 -23.38
C GLU A 613 -5.84 17.87 -22.81
N ILE A 614 -5.55 17.84 -21.49
CA ILE A 614 -4.77 18.89 -20.82
C ILE A 614 -3.32 18.90 -21.36
N VAL A 615 -2.66 17.75 -21.45
CA VAL A 615 -1.27 17.66 -21.93
C VAL A 615 -1.17 18.12 -23.38
N ASN A 616 -2.06 17.67 -24.27
CA ASN A 616 -2.09 18.12 -25.66
C ASN A 616 -2.43 19.61 -25.77
N GLY A 617 -3.29 20.13 -24.88
CA GLY A 617 -3.56 21.56 -24.76
C GLY A 617 -2.29 22.38 -24.48
N TYR A 618 -1.44 21.92 -23.57
CA TYR A 618 -0.15 22.56 -23.29
C TYR A 618 0.80 22.47 -24.49
N ILE A 619 0.81 21.34 -25.21
CA ILE A 619 1.61 21.18 -26.43
C ILE A 619 1.17 22.18 -27.51
N PHE A 620 -0.13 22.29 -27.75
CA PHE A 620 -0.66 23.20 -28.76
C PHE A 620 -0.53 24.68 -28.39
N SER A 621 -0.41 25.00 -27.11
CA SER A 621 -0.21 26.37 -26.62
C SER A 621 1.18 26.94 -26.91
N ASN A 622 2.11 26.12 -27.44
CA ASN A 622 3.43 26.56 -27.87
C ASN A 622 4.21 27.35 -26.80
N MET A 623 4.24 26.84 -25.57
CA MET A 623 4.88 27.49 -24.42
C MET A 623 6.39 27.29 -24.41
N PRO A 624 7.18 28.29 -24.00
CA PRO A 624 8.63 28.13 -23.85
C PRO A 624 8.92 27.14 -22.72
N VAL A 625 9.98 26.35 -22.88
CA VAL A 625 10.57 25.51 -21.84
C VAL A 625 11.92 26.12 -21.49
N THR A 626 12.07 26.56 -20.25
CA THR A 626 13.27 27.22 -19.75
C THR A 626 13.95 26.41 -18.66
N MET A 627 15.28 26.44 -18.65
CA MET A 627 16.11 25.76 -17.68
C MET A 627 17.03 26.78 -17.04
N GLN A 628 17.07 26.84 -15.71
CA GLN A 628 17.87 27.80 -14.97
C GLN A 628 18.52 27.14 -13.76
N GLU A 629 19.78 27.45 -13.51
CA GLU A 629 20.46 27.09 -12.27
C GLU A 629 20.30 28.21 -11.27
N MET A 630 19.89 27.88 -10.04
CA MET A 630 19.67 28.85 -8.98
C MET A 630 19.84 28.23 -7.59
N PRO A 631 20.03 29.06 -6.54
CA PRO A 631 20.01 28.57 -5.16
C PRO A 631 18.70 27.86 -4.83
N ILE A 632 18.77 26.75 -4.09
CA ILE A 632 17.61 25.93 -3.73
C ILE A 632 16.50 26.73 -3.02
N GLU A 633 16.87 27.73 -2.22
CA GLU A 633 15.91 28.56 -1.51
C GLU A 633 15.13 29.51 -2.43
N GLU A 634 15.74 29.95 -3.54
CA GLU A 634 15.07 30.74 -4.56
C GLU A 634 14.11 29.85 -5.37
N ALA A 635 14.57 28.66 -5.73
CA ALA A 635 13.75 27.69 -6.45
C ALA A 635 12.50 27.30 -5.67
N ARG A 636 12.61 27.13 -4.35
CA ARG A 636 11.46 26.86 -3.46
C ARG A 636 10.46 28.01 -3.42
N LYS A 637 10.95 29.27 -3.44
CA LYS A 637 10.08 30.47 -3.49
C LYS A 637 9.27 30.55 -4.79
N LEU A 638 9.80 30.01 -5.88
CA LEU A 638 9.08 29.87 -7.16
C LEU A 638 8.02 28.78 -7.16
N GLY A 639 7.90 28.00 -6.08
CA GLY A 639 7.01 26.85 -6.01
C GLY A 639 7.50 25.61 -6.76
N ALA A 640 8.81 25.53 -7.05
CA ALA A 640 9.38 24.43 -7.78
C ALA A 640 9.26 23.11 -6.98
N MET A 641 8.71 22.08 -7.62
CA MET A 641 8.55 20.76 -7.03
C MET A 641 9.87 20.01 -7.03
N ALA A 642 10.19 19.39 -5.88
CA ALA A 642 11.34 18.52 -5.70
C ALA A 642 10.88 17.07 -5.58
N LEU A 643 11.62 16.12 -6.13
CA LEU A 643 11.35 14.70 -5.94
C LEU A 643 11.57 14.30 -4.47
N PHE A 644 10.66 13.51 -3.92
CA PHE A 644 10.78 13.01 -2.56
C PHE A 644 11.96 12.05 -2.42
N GLY A 645 12.88 12.35 -1.47
CA GLY A 645 13.99 11.47 -1.09
C GLY A 645 15.32 11.74 -1.75
N GLU A 646 15.41 12.62 -2.75
CA GLU A 646 16.69 13.02 -3.34
C GLU A 646 17.42 14.07 -2.49
N LYS A 647 18.76 13.97 -2.46
CA LYS A 647 19.63 14.95 -1.83
C LYS A 647 20.04 15.98 -2.88
N TYR A 648 19.53 17.20 -2.77
CA TYR A 648 19.92 18.30 -3.63
C TYR A 648 21.07 19.09 -3.02
N GLY A 649 21.97 19.61 -3.86
CA GLY A 649 23.00 20.55 -3.45
C GLY A 649 22.43 21.95 -3.14
N ASN A 650 23.31 22.90 -2.82
CA ASN A 650 22.92 24.29 -2.58
C ASN A 650 22.41 24.98 -3.86
N THR A 651 22.86 24.53 -5.02
CA THR A 651 22.41 24.99 -6.35
C THR A 651 21.66 23.86 -7.03
N VAL A 652 20.51 24.18 -7.60
CA VAL A 652 19.62 23.22 -8.29
C VAL A 652 19.28 23.76 -9.68
N ARG A 653 19.09 22.83 -10.64
CA ARG A 653 18.58 23.15 -11.95
C ARG A 653 17.06 23.04 -11.95
N VAL A 654 16.38 24.13 -12.29
CA VAL A 654 14.92 24.25 -12.35
C VAL A 654 14.50 24.27 -13.82
N VAL A 655 13.58 23.38 -14.15
CA VAL A 655 12.93 23.31 -15.46
C VAL A 655 11.51 23.86 -15.32
N THR A 656 11.20 24.86 -16.13
CA THR A 656 9.85 25.44 -16.26
C THR A 656 9.29 25.08 -17.63
N ALA A 657 8.25 24.24 -17.65
CA ALA A 657 7.54 23.82 -18.87
C ALA A 657 6.06 24.21 -18.74
N GLY A 658 5.70 25.38 -19.24
CA GLY A 658 4.37 25.95 -19.05
C GLY A 658 4.00 26.07 -17.56
N PRO A 659 2.96 25.38 -17.07
CA PRO A 659 2.54 25.45 -15.66
C PRO A 659 3.40 24.57 -14.72
N SER A 660 4.26 23.70 -15.23
CA SER A 660 5.13 22.86 -14.42
C SER A 660 6.44 23.57 -14.11
N ILE A 661 6.85 23.58 -12.83
CA ILE A 661 8.14 24.08 -12.35
C ILE A 661 8.72 22.99 -11.44
N GLU A 662 9.84 22.37 -11.88
CA GLU A 662 10.37 21.21 -11.19
C GLU A 662 11.91 21.20 -11.16
N PHE A 663 12.49 20.56 -10.14
CA PHE A 663 13.92 20.27 -10.09
C PHE A 663 14.21 19.12 -11.07
N CYS A 664 14.98 19.39 -12.13
CA CYS A 664 15.29 18.35 -13.10
C CYS A 664 16.65 18.55 -13.75
N GLY A 665 17.48 17.49 -13.73
CA GLY A 665 18.80 17.43 -14.38
C GLY A 665 18.77 16.89 -15.81
N GLY A 666 17.61 16.49 -16.33
CA GLY A 666 17.48 15.88 -17.64
C GLY A 666 17.57 16.85 -18.82
N THR A 667 17.52 16.30 -20.02
CA THR A 667 17.52 17.08 -21.27
C THR A 667 16.09 17.35 -21.74
N HIS A 668 15.81 18.59 -22.15
CA HIS A 668 14.48 19.05 -22.52
C HIS A 668 14.45 19.81 -23.82
N LEU A 669 13.27 19.83 -24.43
CA LEU A 669 12.99 20.69 -25.60
C LEU A 669 12.98 22.17 -25.15
N SER A 670 13.11 23.08 -26.09
CA SER A 670 13.02 24.53 -25.84
C SER A 670 11.59 25.07 -25.89
N ASN A 671 10.64 24.25 -26.39
CA ASN A 671 9.23 24.62 -26.53
C ASN A 671 8.32 23.40 -26.49
N THR A 672 7.13 23.53 -25.90
CA THR A 672 6.17 22.42 -25.74
C THR A 672 5.63 21.91 -27.08
N SER A 673 5.50 22.76 -28.11
CA SER A 673 5.01 22.32 -29.41
C SER A 673 5.93 21.32 -30.15
N GLN A 674 7.22 21.27 -29.78
CA GLN A 674 8.19 20.31 -30.33
C GLN A 674 7.92 18.86 -29.85
N ILE A 675 7.08 18.67 -28.88
CA ILE A 675 6.62 17.34 -28.43
C ILE A 675 5.81 16.65 -29.52
N GLY A 676 5.02 17.43 -30.29
CA GLY A 676 4.10 16.94 -31.32
C GLY A 676 2.75 16.54 -30.73
N LEU A 677 2.48 15.25 -30.63
CA LEU A 677 1.27 14.70 -29.98
C LEU A 677 1.65 13.87 -28.78
N PHE A 678 0.71 13.73 -27.85
CA PHE A 678 0.83 12.88 -26.66
C PHE A 678 -0.34 11.91 -26.59
N LYS A 679 -0.05 10.64 -26.26
CA LYS A 679 -1.07 9.61 -26.03
C LYS A 679 -0.66 8.67 -24.92
N ILE A 680 -1.57 8.36 -23.99
CA ILE A 680 -1.42 7.32 -22.98
C ILE A 680 -1.70 5.97 -23.64
N VAL A 681 -0.76 5.02 -23.48
CA VAL A 681 -0.89 3.67 -24.02
C VAL A 681 -1.50 2.73 -23.01
N SER A 682 -1.07 2.86 -21.75
CA SER A 682 -1.57 2.00 -20.66
C SER A 682 -1.57 2.74 -19.32
N GLU A 683 -2.47 2.32 -18.44
CA GLU A 683 -2.50 2.66 -17.02
C GLU A 683 -2.62 1.38 -16.20
N SER A 684 -1.77 1.19 -15.20
CA SER A 684 -1.71 -0.06 -14.42
C SER A 684 -1.24 0.16 -12.99
N SER A 685 -1.45 -0.85 -12.12
CA SER A 685 -0.90 -0.84 -10.76
C SER A 685 0.49 -1.44 -10.74
N VAL A 686 1.43 -0.78 -10.05
CA VAL A 686 2.80 -1.28 -9.81
C VAL A 686 2.94 -1.83 -8.40
N ALA A 687 2.40 -1.08 -7.44
CA ALA A 687 2.39 -1.42 -6.02
C ALA A 687 1.15 -0.84 -5.36
N ALA A 688 0.90 -1.20 -4.10
CA ALA A 688 -0.18 -0.59 -3.35
C ALA A 688 0.03 0.94 -3.25
N GLY A 689 -0.94 1.70 -3.73
CA GLY A 689 -0.90 3.17 -3.75
C GLY A 689 0.03 3.76 -4.81
N VAL A 690 0.55 2.97 -5.76
CA VAL A 690 1.38 3.44 -6.89
C VAL A 690 0.79 2.96 -8.21
N ARG A 691 0.49 3.91 -9.08
CA ARG A 691 -0.01 3.70 -10.44
C ARG A 691 1.09 4.01 -11.45
N ARG A 692 1.04 3.38 -12.60
CA ARG A 692 1.96 3.56 -13.73
C ARG A 692 1.21 3.99 -14.96
N ILE A 693 1.67 5.04 -15.59
CA ILE A 693 1.29 5.42 -16.95
C ILE A 693 2.47 5.13 -17.88
N GLU A 694 2.18 4.50 -19.02
CA GLU A 694 3.05 4.45 -20.16
C GLU A 694 2.44 5.29 -21.28
N ALA A 695 3.24 6.22 -21.81
CA ALA A 695 2.79 7.17 -22.80
C ALA A 695 3.83 7.37 -23.91
N VAL A 696 3.38 7.75 -25.09
CA VAL A 696 4.19 7.99 -26.28
C VAL A 696 3.96 9.41 -26.80
N THR A 697 4.99 9.93 -27.49
CA THR A 697 4.97 11.28 -28.07
C THR A 697 5.35 11.29 -29.52
N GLY A 698 5.05 12.36 -30.25
CA GLY A 698 5.50 12.63 -31.63
C GLY A 698 5.23 11.47 -32.59
N SER A 699 6.30 10.92 -33.22
CA SER A 699 6.19 9.79 -34.15
C SER A 699 5.64 8.53 -33.53
N GLY A 700 5.88 8.28 -32.23
CA GLY A 700 5.33 7.13 -31.50
C GLY A 700 3.79 7.13 -31.48
N VAL A 701 3.15 8.30 -31.43
CA VAL A 701 1.69 8.41 -31.53
C VAL A 701 1.22 8.03 -32.95
N LEU A 702 1.95 8.42 -33.99
CA LEU A 702 1.62 8.03 -35.37
C LEU A 702 1.77 6.52 -35.57
N GLU A 703 2.81 5.91 -35.01
CA GLU A 703 2.99 4.46 -35.03
C GLU A 703 1.84 3.74 -34.35
N LEU A 704 1.42 4.21 -33.18
CA LEU A 704 0.29 3.68 -32.43
C LEU A 704 -1.03 3.75 -33.24
N ILE A 705 -1.30 4.92 -33.85
CA ILE A 705 -2.50 5.12 -34.68
C ILE A 705 -2.46 4.20 -35.91
N ASN A 706 -1.31 4.08 -36.58
CA ASN A 706 -1.13 3.19 -37.71
C ASN A 706 -1.31 1.72 -37.32
N GLY A 707 -0.81 1.31 -36.17
CA GLY A 707 -1.02 -0.04 -35.61
C GLY A 707 -2.52 -0.35 -35.38
N PHE A 708 -3.27 0.59 -34.78
CA PHE A 708 -4.73 0.46 -34.66
C PHE A 708 -5.42 0.37 -36.03
N LYS A 709 -5.07 1.25 -36.97
CA LYS A 709 -5.60 1.25 -38.34
C LYS A 709 -5.36 -0.11 -39.02
N ASP A 710 -4.15 -0.62 -38.95
CA ASP A 710 -3.78 -1.90 -39.57
C ASP A 710 -4.57 -3.06 -38.93
N THR A 711 -4.70 -3.04 -37.61
CA THR A 711 -5.49 -4.05 -36.89
C THR A 711 -6.94 -4.03 -37.32
N ILE A 712 -7.54 -2.85 -37.40
CA ILE A 712 -8.93 -2.66 -37.85
C ILE A 712 -9.11 -3.13 -39.29
N LEU A 713 -8.18 -2.74 -40.20
CA LEU A 713 -8.22 -3.16 -41.61
C LEU A 713 -8.09 -4.67 -41.78
N ARG A 714 -7.15 -5.29 -41.04
CA ARG A 714 -6.98 -6.75 -41.05
C ARG A 714 -8.22 -7.47 -40.54
N SER A 715 -8.85 -6.95 -39.47
CA SER A 715 -10.08 -7.52 -38.91
C SER A 715 -11.25 -7.42 -39.89
N ALA A 716 -11.42 -6.25 -40.52
CA ALA A 716 -12.43 -6.05 -41.56
C ALA A 716 -12.21 -6.99 -42.75
N LYS A 717 -10.95 -7.15 -43.20
CA LYS A 717 -10.59 -8.07 -44.30
C LYS A 717 -10.88 -9.53 -43.94
N ALA A 718 -10.57 -9.96 -42.71
CA ALA A 718 -10.87 -11.32 -42.25
C ALA A 718 -12.38 -11.62 -42.30
N LEU A 719 -13.21 -10.60 -42.00
CA LEU A 719 -14.66 -10.68 -42.06
C LEU A 719 -15.24 -10.37 -43.45
N LYS A 720 -14.39 -10.18 -44.46
CA LYS A 720 -14.76 -9.90 -45.86
C LYS A 720 -15.65 -8.65 -45.99
N LEU A 721 -15.44 -7.63 -45.18
CA LEU A 721 -16.16 -6.38 -45.22
C LEU A 721 -15.58 -5.45 -46.28
N ALA A 722 -16.42 -4.78 -47.04
CA ALA A 722 -16.03 -3.77 -48.01
C ALA A 722 -15.76 -2.42 -47.31
N ASN A 723 -16.46 -2.14 -46.23
CA ASN A 723 -16.36 -0.90 -45.48
C ASN A 723 -16.02 -1.22 -44.00
N VAL A 724 -15.00 -0.55 -43.48
CA VAL A 724 -14.53 -0.71 -42.09
C VAL A 724 -15.59 -0.26 -41.08
N SER A 725 -16.44 0.72 -41.44
CA SER A 725 -17.52 1.17 -40.55
C SER A 725 -18.56 0.10 -40.19
N GLU A 726 -18.64 -0.98 -40.98
CA GLU A 726 -19.55 -2.09 -40.74
C GLU A 726 -18.98 -3.12 -39.71
N LEU A 727 -17.74 -2.94 -39.26
CA LEU A 727 -17.06 -3.90 -38.38
C LEU A 727 -17.77 -4.12 -37.05
N PRO A 728 -18.22 -3.08 -36.31
CA PRO A 728 -18.92 -3.26 -35.03
C PRO A 728 -20.23 -4.06 -35.17
N GLU A 729 -21.04 -3.72 -36.19
CA GLU A 729 -22.33 -4.39 -36.45
C GLU A 729 -22.09 -5.86 -36.87
N LYS A 730 -21.06 -6.14 -37.72
CA LYS A 730 -20.72 -7.48 -38.13
C LYS A 730 -20.26 -8.34 -36.95
N CYS A 731 -19.42 -7.81 -36.08
CA CYS A 731 -19.00 -8.50 -34.85
C CYS A 731 -20.20 -8.82 -33.93
N ALA A 732 -21.11 -7.85 -33.75
CA ALA A 732 -22.31 -8.04 -32.94
C ALA A 732 -23.22 -9.14 -33.57
N ALA A 733 -23.43 -9.09 -34.89
CA ALA A 733 -24.20 -10.10 -35.61
C ALA A 733 -23.58 -11.51 -35.49
N MET A 734 -22.25 -11.63 -35.62
CA MET A 734 -21.54 -12.92 -35.45
C MET A 734 -21.65 -13.45 -34.02
N ALA A 735 -21.55 -12.60 -33.03
CA ALA A 735 -21.71 -13.03 -31.63
C ALA A 735 -23.14 -13.53 -31.37
N SER A 736 -24.15 -12.86 -31.92
CA SER A 736 -25.56 -13.29 -31.84
C SER A 736 -25.77 -14.63 -32.57
N GLU A 737 -25.26 -14.74 -33.80
CA GLU A 737 -25.37 -15.96 -34.61
C GLU A 737 -24.67 -17.17 -33.94
N SER A 738 -23.48 -16.94 -33.33
CA SER A 738 -22.80 -17.98 -32.56
C SER A 738 -23.67 -18.48 -31.41
N LYS A 739 -24.26 -17.59 -30.64
CA LYS A 739 -25.15 -17.93 -29.52
C LYS A 739 -26.43 -18.65 -29.96
N GLU A 740 -26.96 -18.31 -31.13
CA GLU A 740 -28.10 -19.03 -31.72
C GLU A 740 -27.70 -20.43 -32.18
N LYS A 741 -26.51 -20.58 -32.80
CA LYS A 741 -25.96 -21.87 -33.20
C LYS A 741 -25.74 -22.77 -31.99
N ASP A 742 -25.20 -22.26 -30.90
CA ASP A 742 -24.99 -23.03 -29.67
C ASP A 742 -26.31 -23.56 -29.11
N LYS A 743 -27.36 -22.71 -29.04
CA LYS A 743 -28.73 -23.13 -28.63
C LYS A 743 -29.30 -24.16 -29.57
N LYS A 744 -29.08 -24.02 -30.90
CA LYS A 744 -29.56 -24.98 -31.88
C LYS A 744 -28.84 -26.32 -31.76
N ILE A 745 -27.52 -26.31 -31.55
CA ILE A 745 -26.73 -27.52 -31.29
C ILE A 745 -27.24 -28.23 -30.04
N GLU A 746 -27.48 -27.47 -28.93
CA GLU A 746 -28.03 -28.06 -27.71
C GLU A 746 -29.41 -28.68 -27.94
N SER A 747 -30.32 -28.01 -28.66
CA SER A 747 -31.65 -28.51 -29.03
C SER A 747 -31.57 -29.74 -29.89
N LEU A 748 -30.71 -29.74 -30.93
CA LEU A 748 -30.55 -30.88 -31.82
C LEU A 748 -29.94 -32.10 -31.08
N THR A 749 -28.98 -31.84 -30.20
CA THR A 749 -28.39 -32.90 -29.35
C THR A 749 -29.43 -33.53 -28.44
N GLN A 750 -30.32 -32.72 -27.85
CA GLN A 750 -31.42 -33.21 -27.05
C GLN A 750 -32.44 -33.99 -27.88
N GLN A 751 -32.76 -33.55 -29.12
CA GLN A 751 -33.67 -34.27 -30.02
C GLN A 751 -33.10 -35.63 -30.43
N ILE A 752 -31.78 -35.71 -30.76
CA ILE A 752 -31.09 -36.96 -31.09
C ILE A 752 -31.12 -37.91 -29.89
N ALA A 753 -30.85 -37.36 -28.66
CA ALA A 753 -30.91 -38.20 -27.45
C ALA A 753 -32.32 -38.76 -27.23
N ASN A 754 -33.35 -37.92 -27.35
CA ASN A 754 -34.76 -38.34 -27.21
C ASN A 754 -35.17 -39.39 -28.27
N SER A 755 -34.77 -39.22 -29.53
CA SER A 755 -35.06 -40.14 -30.62
C SER A 755 -34.38 -41.51 -30.42
N LYS A 756 -33.09 -41.49 -29.99
CA LYS A 756 -32.39 -42.75 -29.65
C LYS A 756 -33.07 -43.45 -28.48
N THR A 757 -33.52 -42.69 -27.49
CA THR A 757 -34.21 -43.26 -26.32
C THR A 757 -35.54 -43.91 -26.74
N ALA A 758 -36.35 -43.26 -27.59
CA ALA A 758 -37.59 -43.84 -28.08
C ALA A 758 -37.37 -45.17 -28.78
N ALA A 759 -36.38 -45.24 -29.69
CA ALA A 759 -36.04 -46.46 -30.43
C ALA A 759 -35.56 -47.63 -29.51
N LEU A 760 -35.02 -47.31 -28.34
CA LEU A 760 -34.61 -48.35 -27.36
C LEU A 760 -35.80 -49.00 -26.70
N PHE A 761 -36.89 -48.30 -26.52
CA PHE A 761 -38.13 -48.85 -25.91
C PHE A 761 -38.95 -49.71 -26.86
N ASP A 762 -38.82 -49.46 -28.17
CA ASP A 762 -39.52 -50.29 -29.17
C ASP A 762 -39.01 -51.75 -29.21
N ASN A 763 -37.76 -51.97 -28.77
CA ASN A 763 -37.11 -53.29 -28.70
C ASN A 763 -36.97 -53.78 -27.23
N ALA A 764 -37.71 -53.29 -26.28
CA ALA A 764 -37.61 -53.66 -24.87
C ALA A 764 -38.10 -55.12 -24.70
N LYS A 765 -37.29 -55.90 -23.96
CA LYS A 765 -37.71 -57.22 -23.52
C LYS A 765 -38.54 -57.16 -22.25
N GLU A 766 -39.40 -58.14 -22.02
CA GLU A 766 -40.24 -58.17 -20.82
C GLU A 766 -39.87 -59.41 -19.95
N VAL A 767 -39.61 -59.13 -18.65
CA VAL A 767 -39.29 -60.12 -17.64
C VAL A 767 -40.18 -59.87 -16.42
N ASN A 768 -41.02 -60.90 -16.10
CA ASN A 768 -41.95 -60.82 -14.97
C ASN A 768 -42.89 -59.60 -14.98
N GLY A 769 -43.34 -59.17 -16.18
CA GLY A 769 -44.18 -57.92 -16.29
C GLY A 769 -43.43 -56.63 -16.25
N ILE A 770 -42.09 -56.66 -16.25
CA ILE A 770 -41.25 -55.44 -16.24
C ILE A 770 -40.49 -55.37 -17.58
N LYS A 771 -40.57 -54.23 -18.26
CA LYS A 771 -39.77 -53.91 -19.44
C LYS A 771 -38.32 -53.64 -19.09
N ILE A 772 -37.42 -54.38 -19.75
CA ILE A 772 -35.97 -54.25 -19.56
C ILE A 772 -35.33 -53.59 -20.77
N VAL A 773 -34.63 -52.54 -20.57
CA VAL A 773 -33.92 -51.76 -21.59
C VAL A 773 -32.45 -51.61 -21.24
N SER A 774 -31.56 -51.94 -22.14
CA SER A 774 -30.12 -51.65 -21.98
C SER A 774 -29.56 -50.95 -23.21
N ALA A 775 -28.69 -49.98 -23.01
CA ALA A 775 -28.04 -49.25 -24.08
C ALA A 775 -26.60 -48.86 -23.75
N ARG A 776 -25.73 -49.00 -24.74
CA ARG A 776 -24.38 -48.45 -24.70
C ARG A 776 -24.34 -47.13 -25.45
N MET A 777 -23.84 -46.06 -24.80
CA MET A 777 -23.87 -44.66 -25.24
C MET A 777 -22.50 -44.02 -25.11
N ASP A 778 -21.53 -44.49 -25.86
CA ASP A 778 -20.15 -44.03 -25.77
C ASP A 778 -20.02 -42.53 -26.07
N GLY A 779 -19.09 -41.84 -25.38
CA GLY A 779 -18.90 -40.41 -25.47
C GLY A 779 -19.90 -39.59 -24.64
N SER A 780 -20.89 -40.22 -23.98
CA SER A 780 -21.86 -39.52 -23.13
C SER A 780 -21.27 -39.25 -21.73
N ALA A 781 -21.38 -37.99 -21.26
CA ALA A 781 -20.99 -37.65 -19.91
C ALA A 781 -21.96 -38.26 -18.87
N PRO A 782 -21.55 -38.48 -17.60
CA PRO A 782 -22.43 -39.04 -16.56
C PRO A 782 -23.73 -38.26 -16.36
N ASP A 783 -23.72 -36.94 -16.52
CA ASP A 783 -24.93 -36.11 -16.40
C ASP A 783 -25.91 -36.30 -17.56
N ALA A 784 -25.40 -36.63 -18.77
CA ALA A 784 -26.26 -36.98 -19.89
C ALA A 784 -26.99 -38.32 -19.66
N LEU A 785 -26.30 -39.32 -19.05
CA LEU A 785 -26.93 -40.58 -18.65
C LEU A 785 -27.98 -40.37 -17.55
N ARG A 786 -27.77 -39.43 -16.60
CA ARG A 786 -28.77 -39.09 -15.59
C ARG A 786 -30.01 -38.49 -16.22
N LYS A 787 -29.87 -37.48 -17.11
CA LYS A 787 -30.99 -36.86 -17.81
C LYS A 787 -31.81 -37.87 -18.61
N LEU A 788 -31.14 -38.83 -19.22
CA LEU A 788 -31.79 -39.95 -19.90
C LEU A 788 -32.60 -40.82 -18.92
N GLY A 789 -31.99 -41.19 -17.81
CA GLY A 789 -32.67 -42.00 -16.79
C GLY A 789 -33.87 -41.28 -16.17
N ASP A 790 -33.75 -39.96 -15.93
CA ASP A 790 -34.87 -39.16 -15.43
C ASP A 790 -36.06 -39.18 -16.41
N SER A 791 -35.79 -39.13 -17.71
CA SER A 791 -36.87 -39.27 -18.73
C SER A 791 -37.53 -40.67 -18.73
N VAL A 792 -36.84 -41.68 -18.17
CA VAL A 792 -37.40 -43.03 -17.99
C VAL A 792 -38.24 -43.10 -16.73
N LYS A 793 -37.82 -42.46 -15.63
CA LYS A 793 -38.54 -42.47 -14.34
C LYS A 793 -39.96 -41.91 -14.42
N ASP A 794 -40.17 -40.98 -15.34
CA ASP A 794 -41.46 -40.29 -15.55
C ASP A 794 -42.47 -41.11 -16.37
N LYS A 795 -42.13 -42.31 -16.75
CA LYS A 795 -43.04 -43.23 -17.50
C LYS A 795 -43.92 -44.03 -16.52
N ASP A 796 -45.19 -44.12 -16.82
CA ASP A 796 -46.21 -44.86 -16.06
C ASP A 796 -46.20 -46.41 -16.33
N GLU A 797 -45.07 -46.94 -16.74
CA GLU A 797 -44.88 -48.37 -17.03
C GLU A 797 -43.79 -48.94 -16.12
N ALA A 798 -43.87 -50.24 -15.82
CA ALA A 798 -42.84 -50.93 -15.08
C ALA A 798 -41.58 -51.10 -15.96
N ILE A 799 -40.55 -50.29 -15.79
CA ILE A 799 -39.34 -50.32 -16.61
C ILE A 799 -38.09 -50.31 -15.71
N ILE A 800 -37.14 -51.17 -16.09
CA ILE A 800 -35.77 -51.14 -15.57
C ILE A 800 -34.85 -50.88 -16.75
N ALA A 801 -34.09 -49.76 -16.71
CA ALA A 801 -33.17 -49.38 -17.77
C ALA A 801 -31.73 -49.28 -17.28
N LEU A 802 -30.78 -49.75 -18.07
CA LEU A 802 -29.36 -49.65 -17.87
C LEU A 802 -28.72 -48.88 -19.03
N PHE A 803 -28.06 -47.77 -18.69
CA PHE A 803 -27.25 -47.00 -19.63
C PHE A 803 -25.78 -47.16 -19.29
N ALA A 804 -24.99 -47.62 -20.26
CA ALA A 804 -23.54 -47.74 -20.13
C ALA A 804 -22.85 -46.79 -21.09
N ALA A 805 -21.80 -46.12 -20.64
CA ALA A 805 -20.99 -45.21 -21.48
C ALA A 805 -19.50 -45.37 -21.21
N VAL A 806 -18.71 -45.25 -22.28
CA VAL A 806 -17.25 -45.09 -22.21
C VAL A 806 -16.91 -43.69 -22.63
N ASN A 807 -16.18 -42.96 -21.76
CA ASN A 807 -15.68 -41.62 -22.04
C ASN A 807 -14.18 -41.55 -21.69
N GLY A 808 -13.33 -41.64 -22.72
CA GLY A 808 -11.90 -41.83 -22.56
C GLY A 808 -11.59 -43.17 -21.88
N GLU A 809 -10.85 -43.17 -20.80
CA GLU A 809 -10.48 -44.36 -20.01
C GLU A 809 -11.50 -44.70 -18.90
N LYS A 810 -12.61 -43.95 -18.80
CA LYS A 810 -13.63 -44.16 -17.75
C LYS A 810 -14.89 -44.79 -18.33
N GLY A 811 -15.31 -45.91 -17.75
CA GLY A 811 -16.61 -46.54 -18.01
C GLY A 811 -17.59 -46.20 -16.87
N THR A 812 -18.84 -45.94 -17.23
CA THR A 812 -19.90 -45.59 -16.28
C THR A 812 -21.17 -46.34 -16.60
N PHE A 813 -21.81 -46.91 -15.59
CA PHE A 813 -23.15 -47.49 -15.65
C PHE A 813 -24.14 -46.59 -14.89
N TYR A 814 -25.31 -46.40 -15.46
CA TYR A 814 -26.44 -45.79 -14.77
C TYR A 814 -27.68 -46.67 -14.94
N CYS A 815 -28.17 -47.18 -13.80
CA CYS A 815 -29.40 -47.98 -13.77
C CYS A 815 -30.53 -47.15 -13.17
N VAL A 816 -31.72 -47.26 -13.74
CA VAL A 816 -32.92 -46.56 -13.31
C VAL A 816 -34.10 -47.54 -13.28
N CYS A 817 -34.95 -47.42 -12.25
CA CYS A 817 -36.23 -48.12 -12.10
C CYS A 817 -37.37 -47.12 -11.99
N THR A 818 -38.46 -47.32 -12.73
CA THR A 818 -39.71 -46.57 -12.55
C THR A 818 -40.37 -46.97 -11.24
N LYS A 819 -41.33 -46.15 -10.78
CA LYS A 819 -42.10 -46.42 -9.55
C LYS A 819 -42.81 -47.81 -9.60
N GLU A 820 -43.40 -48.09 -10.74
CA GLU A 820 -44.07 -49.38 -11.00
C GLU A 820 -43.08 -50.56 -10.95
N ALA A 821 -41.87 -50.39 -11.52
CA ALA A 821 -40.83 -51.41 -11.46
C ALA A 821 -40.35 -51.67 -10.02
N ILE A 822 -40.25 -50.60 -9.21
CA ILE A 822 -39.85 -50.68 -7.78
C ILE A 822 -40.95 -51.43 -6.97
N ALA A 823 -42.22 -51.11 -7.24
CA ALA A 823 -43.35 -51.80 -6.61
C ALA A 823 -43.36 -53.32 -6.91
N ASN A 824 -42.82 -53.72 -8.09
CA ASN A 824 -42.67 -55.13 -8.54
C ASN A 824 -41.29 -55.75 -8.18
N GLY A 825 -40.56 -55.15 -7.20
CA GLY A 825 -39.30 -55.66 -6.65
C GLY A 825 -38.02 -55.13 -7.29
N GLY A 826 -38.10 -54.24 -8.27
CA GLY A 826 -36.94 -53.63 -8.92
C GLY A 826 -36.13 -52.73 -7.96
N ASN A 827 -34.81 -52.82 -8.03
CA ASN A 827 -33.90 -51.98 -7.22
C ASN A 827 -32.66 -51.63 -8.02
N ALA A 828 -32.59 -50.40 -8.53
CA ALA A 828 -31.48 -49.89 -9.34
C ALA A 828 -30.12 -49.99 -8.64
N GLY A 829 -30.11 -49.73 -7.30
CA GLY A 829 -28.88 -49.77 -6.51
C GLY A 829 -28.29 -51.19 -6.39
N LYS A 830 -29.14 -52.18 -6.27
CA LYS A 830 -28.74 -53.62 -6.24
C LYS A 830 -28.29 -54.07 -7.61
N ILE A 831 -29.07 -53.78 -8.62
CA ILE A 831 -28.80 -54.19 -10.01
C ILE A 831 -27.49 -53.56 -10.54
N VAL A 832 -27.29 -52.26 -10.39
CA VAL A 832 -26.07 -51.58 -10.89
C VAL A 832 -24.79 -52.11 -10.21
N ARG A 833 -24.89 -52.53 -8.95
CA ARG A 833 -23.79 -53.15 -8.22
C ARG A 833 -23.38 -54.47 -8.80
N GLU A 834 -24.34 -55.31 -9.14
CA GLU A 834 -24.11 -56.62 -9.77
C GLU A 834 -23.60 -56.46 -11.21
N VAL A 835 -24.17 -55.52 -11.97
CA VAL A 835 -23.68 -55.18 -13.31
C VAL A 835 -22.22 -54.69 -13.27
N SER A 836 -21.90 -53.76 -12.35
CA SER A 836 -20.54 -53.24 -12.26
C SER A 836 -19.53 -54.29 -11.77
N ALA A 837 -19.96 -55.27 -10.96
CA ALA A 837 -19.10 -56.37 -10.51
C ALA A 837 -18.59 -57.24 -11.66
N VAL A 838 -19.32 -57.34 -12.76
CA VAL A 838 -18.87 -58.06 -13.97
C VAL A 838 -17.60 -57.43 -14.55
N THR A 839 -17.45 -56.11 -14.42
CA THR A 839 -16.28 -55.37 -14.88
C THR A 839 -15.25 -55.17 -13.77
N GLY A 840 -15.44 -55.69 -12.56
CA GLY A 840 -14.60 -55.40 -11.38
C GLY A 840 -14.78 -53.99 -10.83
N GLY A 841 -15.84 -53.29 -11.22
CA GLY A 841 -16.18 -51.97 -10.78
C GLY A 841 -16.92 -51.93 -9.45
N LYS A 842 -17.16 -50.70 -8.92
CA LYS A 842 -17.92 -50.49 -7.69
C LYS A 842 -18.91 -49.34 -7.87
N GLY A 843 -20.05 -49.44 -7.22
CA GLY A 843 -21.07 -48.41 -7.22
C GLY A 843 -22.31 -48.80 -6.43
N GLY A 844 -23.33 -47.98 -6.51
CA GLY A 844 -24.60 -48.16 -5.83
C GLY A 844 -25.42 -46.89 -5.86
N GLY A 845 -26.54 -46.88 -5.17
CA GLY A 845 -27.41 -45.72 -5.11
C GLY A 845 -28.77 -46.06 -4.55
N LYS A 846 -29.76 -45.28 -4.87
CA LYS A 846 -31.15 -45.45 -4.44
C LYS A 846 -31.87 -46.51 -5.28
N PRO A 847 -33.00 -47.02 -4.80
CA PRO A 847 -33.79 -48.01 -5.57
C PRO A 847 -34.31 -47.47 -6.92
N ASP A 848 -34.55 -46.15 -7.02
CA ASP A 848 -35.05 -45.48 -8.22
C ASP A 848 -33.98 -45.07 -9.24
N GLY A 849 -32.72 -44.99 -8.80
CA GLY A 849 -31.61 -44.62 -9.69
C GLY A 849 -30.26 -44.75 -9.02
N ALA A 850 -29.31 -45.38 -9.69
CA ALA A 850 -28.00 -45.65 -9.12
C ALA A 850 -26.92 -45.69 -10.21
N MET A 851 -25.71 -45.21 -9.82
CA MET A 851 -24.56 -45.10 -10.73
C MET A 851 -23.38 -45.95 -10.22
N ALA A 852 -22.66 -46.54 -11.16
CA ALA A 852 -21.44 -47.27 -10.85
C ALA A 852 -20.37 -47.04 -11.92
N GLY A 853 -19.10 -47.11 -11.51
CA GLY A 853 -17.96 -47.13 -12.45
C GLY A 853 -17.65 -48.53 -12.92
N ALA A 854 -17.20 -48.66 -14.16
CA ALA A 854 -16.61 -49.88 -14.64
C ALA A 854 -15.14 -49.98 -14.23
N GLY A 855 -14.71 -51.14 -13.73
CA GLY A 855 -13.29 -51.39 -13.42
C GLY A 855 -12.49 -51.66 -14.68
N ASP A 856 -12.98 -52.50 -15.55
CA ASP A 856 -12.41 -52.85 -16.85
C ASP A 856 -13.38 -52.46 -17.96
N ILE A 857 -13.04 -51.47 -18.75
CA ILE A 857 -13.88 -50.92 -19.83
C ILE A 857 -14.07 -51.91 -20.98
N SER A 858 -13.15 -52.88 -21.18
CA SER A 858 -13.27 -53.91 -22.22
C SER A 858 -14.41 -54.90 -21.97
N LYS A 859 -14.86 -54.99 -20.71
CA LYS A 859 -15.95 -55.91 -20.29
C LYS A 859 -17.33 -55.23 -20.20
N ILE A 860 -17.45 -53.99 -20.65
CA ILE A 860 -18.74 -53.25 -20.58
C ILE A 860 -19.81 -53.95 -21.40
N ASP A 861 -19.49 -54.42 -22.60
CA ASP A 861 -20.45 -55.20 -23.45
C ASP A 861 -20.89 -56.49 -22.80
N GLU A 862 -19.99 -57.19 -22.10
CA GLU A 862 -20.33 -58.36 -21.31
C GLU A 862 -21.27 -58.00 -20.15
N ALA A 863 -21.01 -56.91 -19.46
CA ALA A 863 -21.86 -56.46 -18.36
C ALA A 863 -23.28 -56.06 -18.86
N VAL A 864 -23.36 -55.40 -20.01
CA VAL A 864 -24.64 -55.03 -20.64
C VAL A 864 -25.39 -56.26 -21.13
N ALA A 865 -24.71 -57.27 -21.70
CA ALA A 865 -25.33 -58.54 -22.16
C ALA A 865 -25.89 -59.35 -20.98
N LYS A 866 -25.25 -59.36 -19.81
CA LYS A 866 -25.69 -60.01 -18.58
C LYS A 866 -26.79 -59.27 -17.82
N PHE A 867 -27.17 -58.06 -18.23
CA PHE A 867 -28.15 -57.25 -17.54
C PHE A 867 -29.51 -57.93 -17.37
N GLU A 868 -29.99 -58.61 -18.36
CA GLU A 868 -31.27 -59.39 -18.34
C GLU A 868 -31.25 -60.48 -17.29
N ASP A 869 -30.18 -61.27 -17.23
CA ASP A 869 -29.98 -62.29 -16.24
C ASP A 869 -29.93 -61.80 -14.83
N ILE A 870 -29.18 -60.65 -14.62
CA ILE A 870 -29.05 -60.03 -13.37
C ILE A 870 -30.39 -59.46 -12.86
N VAL A 871 -31.16 -58.84 -13.74
CA VAL A 871 -32.50 -58.35 -13.38
C VAL A 871 -33.41 -59.52 -13.03
N SER A 872 -33.41 -60.61 -13.85
CA SER A 872 -34.21 -61.77 -13.59
C SER A 872 -33.90 -62.50 -12.27
N ALA A 873 -32.64 -62.54 -11.89
CA ALA A 873 -32.18 -63.08 -10.60
C ALA A 873 -32.55 -62.14 -9.43
N SER A 874 -32.55 -60.83 -9.63
CA SER A 874 -32.85 -59.78 -8.60
C SER A 874 -34.35 -59.65 -8.29
N LEU A 875 -35.23 -60.12 -9.21
CA LEU A 875 -36.70 -60.12 -9.10
C LEU A 875 -37.28 -61.42 -8.50
N LYS A 876 -36.43 -62.44 -8.28
CA LYS A 876 -36.78 -63.66 -7.53
C LYS A 876 -36.59 -63.37 -6.04
#